data_4eb750dddc4ac0e0593ca458425af998
#
_entry.id   4eb750dddc4ac0e0593ca458425af998
#
_cell.length_a   1.000
_cell.length_b   1.000
_cell.length_c   1.000
_cell.angle_alpha   90.00
_cell.angle_beta   90.00
_cell.angle_gamma   90.00
#
_symmetry.space_group_name_H-M   'P 1'
#
loop_
_entity.id
_entity.type
_entity.pdbx_description
1 polymer ?
#
loop_
_entity_poly.entity_id
_entity_poly.type
_entity_poly.pdbx_seq_one_letter_code
_entity_poly.pdbx_strand_id
1 'polypeptide(L)'
;MINELNQNPEQQARDKIDAMLRLAGWHVQSKNDIDFSVGLGVAVREYQTSVGPADYVLFVNQKPLGLIEAKKENEGHRLTVVEEQSKEYASAALKFFKNTEGLKYIYESTGVVTRFTDYTDPKPRGRNVFSFHKPETLLEWFKREKSLRGRFADYPVLDETNLRPAQIIAINNLEKSFKGNRPKALIQMATGAGKTFTAATFIYRLLKFAKAKRILFLVDTKNLGEQAEQEFRAYQPQDDNRKFTELYNVQRLTSSYIADESQVCISTIQRMYSILQGEEMDEDADVVNPNENSGWIEKQLAKKEAIPVAYNPKVPIEQFDFIIIDECHRSIYNLWKQVLDYYDAFLVGLTATPDKRTFGFFNQNVVSEYTYEASVIDGVNVPYDVYLIETDISTKGALIEKGWFVDRRDKLSRAKRWQQEDEDTAYLRNDLDKKVVNISQIRTIITTYKEALRKEIFPNRFDENGEYEVPKTLVFAKTDSHADDIINIIREVFDEGNDFCKKVTYKIEEDPKSVLNRFRNDYYPRIAVTVDMIATGTDVKPLEVLLFMRDVRSINYFEQMKGRGTRTISADKLKLVTKTADAKTHFVIVDAVGATKSKKTDSRPLERAPTIPLKDLLQAVTMGVQEEDVYLSLANRLIRLEKQLTDAEKEKIQELAKGKSLKQMTRELIEAFDADVIADKANVLIAQIPIDERTPEKEDQARADAQEALLKTASLTFNGKLNDHIDNVRKQHDQIIDHINLDEVTKAEWDTESVDKAKALINDFSEYLKANKDEIQALSIFYDQPYNRRNITFKMIKEVMDKLKLEKPMLAPAHVWSAYACIEEVKSDCPKDELTALVSLIRKVCGIDEELKPFDKTIDENFKRWIFAQNAGQHNRFSTEQMDWLRMIKDHIVSSYHIEMDDLDYNPFDSKGGRGKMYQLFGNEMDSIINELNEALAA
;
A
#
# COMPACT_ATOMS: atom_id res chain seq x y z
N MET A 1 -25.47 -6.22 -43.10
CA MET A 1 -24.79 -4.94 -43.43
C MET A 1 -25.62 -3.88 -44.14
N ILE A 2 -26.67 -4.19 -44.90
CA ILE A 2 -27.48 -3.17 -45.61
C ILE A 2 -28.64 -2.66 -44.73
N ASN A 3 -29.06 -3.36 -43.69
CA ASN A 3 -30.16 -2.95 -42.80
C ASN A 3 -29.74 -2.03 -41.63
N GLU A 4 -28.45 -1.91 -41.31
CA GLU A 4 -27.98 -1.12 -40.19
C GLU A 4 -27.91 0.39 -40.47
N LEU A 5 -27.84 0.77 -41.74
CA LEU A 5 -27.65 2.18 -42.13
C LEU A 5 -28.97 3.01 -42.17
N ASN A 6 -30.13 2.41 -41.90
CA ASN A 6 -31.42 3.09 -41.99
C ASN A 6 -32.35 2.88 -40.78
N GLN A 7 -31.83 2.37 -39.65
CA GLN A 7 -32.62 2.19 -38.43
C GLN A 7 -32.66 3.46 -37.59
N ASN A 8 -33.83 3.74 -37.00
CA ASN A 8 -34.00 4.79 -36.02
C ASN A 8 -33.03 4.53 -34.83
N PRO A 9 -32.29 5.51 -34.31
CA PRO A 9 -31.37 5.36 -33.13
C PRO A 9 -32.00 4.68 -31.93
N GLU A 10 -33.28 4.85 -31.69
CA GLU A 10 -34.02 4.19 -30.63
C GLU A 10 -34.22 2.69 -30.90
N GLN A 11 -34.43 2.29 -32.15
CA GLN A 11 -34.51 0.87 -32.52
C GLN A 11 -33.14 0.19 -32.38
N GLN A 12 -32.04 0.88 -32.70
CA GLN A 12 -30.69 0.38 -32.48
C GLN A 12 -30.41 0.18 -30.97
N ALA A 13 -30.87 1.10 -30.11
CA ALA A 13 -30.76 0.94 -28.65
C ALA A 13 -31.55 -0.29 -28.19
N ARG A 14 -32.77 -0.50 -28.69
CA ARG A 14 -33.60 -1.68 -28.35
C ARG A 14 -32.94 -2.99 -28.78
N ASP A 15 -32.31 -3.04 -29.95
CA ASP A 15 -31.63 -4.26 -30.44
C ASP A 15 -30.42 -4.61 -29.55
N LYS A 16 -29.67 -3.61 -29.07
CA LYS A 16 -28.60 -3.79 -28.10
C LYS A 16 -29.13 -4.26 -26.72
N ILE A 17 -30.19 -3.64 -26.20
CA ILE A 17 -30.89 -4.01 -24.99
C ILE A 17 -31.36 -5.45 -25.03
N ASP A 18 -31.96 -5.87 -26.15
CA ASP A 18 -32.40 -7.24 -26.39
C ASP A 18 -31.27 -8.26 -26.27
N ALA A 19 -30.12 -7.94 -26.89
CA ALA A 19 -28.94 -8.80 -26.82
C ALA A 19 -28.43 -8.92 -25.39
N MET A 20 -28.34 -7.79 -24.65
CA MET A 20 -27.93 -7.76 -23.25
C MET A 20 -28.88 -8.55 -22.35
N LEU A 21 -30.20 -8.41 -22.55
CA LEU A 21 -31.21 -9.16 -21.80
C LEU A 21 -31.08 -10.67 -22.02
N ARG A 22 -30.94 -11.12 -23.30
CA ARG A 22 -30.73 -12.54 -23.61
C ARG A 22 -29.48 -13.10 -22.95
N LEU A 23 -28.38 -12.35 -22.98
CA LEU A 23 -27.14 -12.74 -22.28
C LEU A 23 -27.32 -12.84 -20.74
N ALA A 24 -28.17 -11.98 -20.16
CA ALA A 24 -28.51 -12.01 -18.75
C ALA A 24 -29.57 -13.07 -18.39
N GLY A 25 -30.03 -13.88 -19.37
CA GLY A 25 -30.96 -15.00 -19.12
C GLY A 25 -32.43 -14.64 -19.26
N TRP A 26 -32.76 -13.50 -19.85
CA TRP A 26 -34.12 -13.08 -20.13
C TRP A 26 -34.63 -13.60 -21.47
N HIS A 27 -35.89 -14.05 -21.52
CA HIS A 27 -36.60 -14.35 -22.74
C HIS A 27 -37.34 -13.09 -23.24
N VAL A 28 -36.84 -12.48 -24.32
CA VAL A 28 -37.41 -11.25 -24.87
C VAL A 28 -38.54 -11.61 -25.83
N GLN A 29 -39.73 -11.08 -25.60
CA GLN A 29 -40.96 -11.38 -26.35
C GLN A 29 -41.70 -10.12 -26.73
N SER A 30 -42.50 -10.21 -27.81
CA SER A 30 -43.47 -9.19 -28.21
C SER A 30 -44.73 -9.25 -27.32
N LYS A 31 -45.39 -8.13 -27.11
CA LYS A 31 -46.68 -8.07 -26.40
C LYS A 31 -47.76 -8.95 -27.04
N ASN A 32 -47.59 -9.34 -28.30
CA ASN A 32 -48.58 -10.18 -29.02
C ASN A 32 -48.31 -11.67 -28.88
N ASP A 33 -47.09 -12.06 -28.44
CA ASP A 33 -46.62 -13.43 -28.40
C ASP A 33 -46.12 -13.81 -26.97
N ILE A 34 -46.88 -13.39 -25.96
CA ILE A 34 -46.46 -13.59 -24.55
C ILE A 34 -46.65 -15.07 -24.18
N ASP A 35 -45.52 -15.72 -23.85
CA ASP A 35 -45.47 -17.08 -23.31
C ASP A 35 -44.56 -17.12 -22.07
N PHE A 36 -45.14 -17.25 -20.91
CA PHE A 36 -44.42 -17.36 -19.65
C PHE A 36 -43.88 -18.78 -19.35
N SER A 37 -44.18 -19.78 -20.19
CA SER A 37 -43.68 -21.14 -20.01
C SER A 37 -42.25 -21.33 -20.51
N VAL A 38 -41.71 -20.40 -21.27
CA VAL A 38 -40.38 -20.46 -21.90
C VAL A 38 -39.23 -20.35 -20.89
N GLY A 39 -39.48 -19.77 -19.70
CA GLY A 39 -38.47 -19.64 -18.68
C GLY A 39 -38.89 -18.80 -17.48
N LEU A 40 -37.98 -18.67 -16.52
CA LEU A 40 -38.21 -17.93 -15.28
C LEU A 40 -38.44 -16.43 -15.52
N GLY A 41 -37.66 -15.83 -16.44
CA GLY A 41 -37.64 -14.41 -16.72
C GLY A 41 -38.09 -14.10 -18.14
N VAL A 42 -39.16 -13.29 -18.31
CA VAL A 42 -39.70 -12.87 -19.59
C VAL A 42 -39.72 -11.35 -19.64
N ALA A 43 -39.03 -10.76 -20.62
CA ALA A 43 -39.04 -9.32 -20.91
C ALA A 43 -40.02 -9.05 -22.06
N VAL A 44 -41.15 -8.41 -21.75
CA VAL A 44 -42.19 -8.14 -22.75
C VAL A 44 -42.05 -6.72 -23.27
N ARG A 45 -41.83 -6.61 -24.57
CA ARG A 45 -41.71 -5.32 -25.27
C ARG A 45 -43.07 -4.62 -25.44
N GLU A 46 -43.03 -3.28 -25.39
CA GLU A 46 -44.15 -2.38 -25.64
C GLU A 46 -45.41 -2.74 -24.84
N TYR A 47 -45.18 -3.14 -23.53
CA TYR A 47 -46.30 -3.52 -22.68
C TYR A 47 -47.11 -2.31 -22.26
N GLN A 48 -48.46 -2.42 -22.35
CA GLN A 48 -49.37 -1.30 -22.09
C GLN A 48 -49.49 -1.00 -20.59
N THR A 49 -49.18 0.23 -20.19
CA THR A 49 -49.36 0.76 -18.81
C THR A 49 -50.41 1.88 -18.79
N SER A 50 -50.81 2.34 -17.62
CA SER A 50 -51.73 3.46 -17.46
C SER A 50 -51.17 4.82 -17.89
N VAL A 51 -49.85 4.96 -18.01
CA VAL A 51 -49.13 6.18 -18.42
C VAL A 51 -48.58 6.09 -19.85
N GLY A 52 -48.87 4.99 -20.57
CA GLY A 52 -48.37 4.73 -21.92
C GLY A 52 -47.70 3.36 -22.07
N PRO A 53 -47.26 2.98 -23.28
CA PRO A 53 -46.56 1.73 -23.49
C PRO A 53 -45.15 1.84 -22.91
N ALA A 54 -44.77 0.92 -21.99
CA ALA A 54 -43.41 0.78 -21.51
C ALA A 54 -42.55 0.03 -22.51
N ASP A 55 -41.31 0.41 -22.75
CA ASP A 55 -40.44 -0.27 -23.69
C ASP A 55 -40.30 -1.76 -23.39
N TYR A 56 -40.06 -2.10 -22.11
CA TYR A 56 -40.09 -3.48 -21.63
C TYR A 56 -40.65 -3.53 -20.20
N VAL A 57 -41.48 -4.56 -19.95
CA VAL A 57 -41.85 -4.98 -18.59
C VAL A 57 -41.20 -6.32 -18.30
N LEU A 58 -40.54 -6.39 -17.16
CA LEU A 58 -39.80 -7.57 -16.71
C LEU A 58 -40.68 -8.44 -15.81
N PHE A 59 -41.04 -9.60 -16.30
CA PHE A 59 -41.82 -10.62 -15.56
C PHE A 59 -40.89 -11.71 -15.06
N VAL A 60 -40.95 -11.99 -13.77
CA VAL A 60 -40.23 -13.11 -13.17
C VAL A 60 -41.24 -14.03 -12.48
N ASN A 61 -41.22 -15.27 -12.83
CA ASN A 61 -42.24 -16.25 -12.35
C ASN A 61 -43.68 -15.68 -12.53
N GLN A 62 -43.98 -15.13 -13.69
CA GLN A 62 -45.27 -14.50 -14.07
C GLN A 62 -45.65 -13.26 -13.26
N LYS A 63 -44.75 -12.72 -12.39
CA LYS A 63 -44.98 -11.48 -11.64
C LYS A 63 -44.23 -10.32 -12.30
N PRO A 64 -44.89 -9.20 -12.53
CA PRO A 64 -44.22 -8.01 -13.06
C PRO A 64 -43.40 -7.40 -11.93
N LEU A 65 -42.05 -7.44 -12.01
CA LEU A 65 -41.15 -6.97 -10.99
C LEU A 65 -40.44 -5.68 -11.40
N GLY A 66 -40.20 -5.47 -12.69
CA GLY A 66 -39.40 -4.32 -13.15
C GLY A 66 -39.81 -3.83 -14.53
N LEU A 67 -39.15 -2.76 -14.93
CA LEU A 67 -39.38 -2.07 -16.19
C LEU A 67 -38.06 -1.58 -16.77
N ILE A 68 -37.96 -1.55 -18.10
CA ILE A 68 -36.84 -0.91 -18.80
C ILE A 68 -37.40 0.15 -19.73
N GLU A 69 -36.83 1.34 -19.63
CA GLU A 69 -37.04 2.44 -20.55
C GLU A 69 -35.86 2.56 -21.51
N ALA A 70 -36.07 2.43 -22.78
CA ALA A 70 -35.03 2.54 -23.79
C ALA A 70 -34.85 4.00 -24.21
N LYS A 71 -33.65 4.49 -24.24
CA LYS A 71 -33.28 5.85 -24.63
C LYS A 71 -32.29 5.84 -25.79
N LYS A 72 -32.23 6.90 -26.55
CA LYS A 72 -31.25 7.06 -27.63
C LYS A 72 -29.83 7.14 -27.06
N GLU A 73 -28.85 6.64 -27.76
CA GLU A 73 -27.44 6.61 -27.31
C GLU A 73 -26.90 8.00 -26.96
N ASN A 74 -27.27 9.03 -27.74
CA ASN A 74 -26.87 10.42 -27.48
C ASN A 74 -27.56 11.05 -26.25
N GLU A 75 -28.54 10.40 -25.64
CA GLU A 75 -29.20 10.84 -24.39
C GLU A 75 -28.58 10.22 -23.14
N GLY A 76 -27.57 9.37 -23.30
CA GLY A 76 -26.90 8.70 -22.15
C GLY A 76 -26.42 9.66 -21.05
N HIS A 77 -25.99 10.87 -21.41
CA HIS A 77 -25.60 11.91 -20.44
C HIS A 77 -26.77 12.58 -19.69
N ARG A 78 -28.02 12.40 -20.20
CA ARG A 78 -29.23 12.97 -19.61
C ARG A 78 -30.05 11.96 -18.82
N LEU A 79 -29.63 10.70 -18.73
CA LEU A 79 -30.35 9.67 -17.97
C LEU A 79 -30.57 10.06 -16.50
N THR A 80 -29.72 10.92 -15.93
CA THR A 80 -29.89 11.45 -14.56
C THR A 80 -31.06 12.41 -14.41
N VAL A 81 -31.53 13.04 -15.49
CA VAL A 81 -32.65 14.01 -15.46
C VAL A 81 -33.99 13.28 -15.63
N VAL A 82 -33.99 12.04 -16.08
CA VAL A 82 -35.18 11.24 -16.40
C VAL A 82 -35.71 10.47 -15.18
N GLU A 83 -35.02 10.52 -14.03
CA GLU A 83 -35.46 9.86 -12.77
C GLU A 83 -36.92 10.21 -12.36
N GLU A 84 -37.43 11.38 -12.74
CA GLU A 84 -38.82 11.75 -12.46
C GLU A 84 -39.82 10.97 -13.32
N GLN A 85 -39.53 10.72 -14.61
CA GLN A 85 -40.39 9.92 -15.48
C GLN A 85 -40.40 8.45 -15.05
N SER A 86 -39.24 7.89 -14.71
CA SER A 86 -39.12 6.52 -14.22
C SER A 86 -39.92 6.27 -12.95
N LYS A 87 -40.06 7.30 -12.08
CA LYS A 87 -40.87 7.24 -10.87
C LYS A 87 -42.38 7.13 -11.19
N GLU A 88 -42.86 7.79 -12.23
CA GLU A 88 -44.23 7.66 -12.69
C GLU A 88 -44.52 6.23 -13.20
N TYR A 89 -43.55 5.65 -13.95
CA TYR A 89 -43.67 4.26 -14.39
C TYR A 89 -43.59 3.24 -13.23
N ALA A 90 -42.83 3.49 -12.21
CA ALA A 90 -42.78 2.62 -11.03
C ALA A 90 -44.15 2.49 -10.35
N SER A 91 -44.95 3.55 -10.39
CA SER A 91 -46.32 3.58 -9.84
C SER A 91 -47.43 3.26 -10.86
N ALA A 92 -47.08 3.07 -12.14
CA ALA A 92 -48.03 2.86 -13.22
C ALA A 92 -48.81 1.56 -13.06
N ALA A 93 -50.12 1.60 -13.30
CA ALA A 93 -50.91 0.40 -13.33
C ALA A 93 -50.68 -0.34 -14.65
N LEU A 94 -50.44 -1.64 -14.57
CA LEU A 94 -50.27 -2.52 -15.72
C LEU A 94 -51.61 -3.02 -16.24
N LYS A 95 -51.73 -3.10 -17.52
CA LYS A 95 -52.95 -3.71 -18.14
C LYS A 95 -52.96 -5.19 -17.78
N PHE A 96 -54.10 -5.69 -17.28
CA PHE A 96 -54.37 -7.07 -16.84
C PHE A 96 -53.72 -7.52 -15.54
N PHE A 97 -52.89 -6.68 -14.88
CA PHE A 97 -52.28 -7.02 -13.56
C PHE A 97 -52.70 -6.02 -12.49
N LYS A 98 -53.06 -6.50 -11.32
CA LYS A 98 -53.26 -5.66 -10.16
C LYS A 98 -51.92 -5.54 -9.42
N ASN A 99 -51.06 -4.67 -9.94
CA ASN A 99 -49.78 -4.38 -9.26
C ASN A 99 -49.95 -3.31 -8.16
N THR A 100 -50.61 -3.68 -7.07
CA THR A 100 -50.88 -2.77 -5.93
C THR A 100 -49.60 -2.24 -5.27
N GLU A 101 -48.48 -2.93 -5.45
CA GLU A 101 -47.18 -2.55 -4.84
C GLU A 101 -46.25 -1.79 -5.80
N GLY A 102 -46.68 -1.57 -7.06
CA GLY A 102 -45.83 -0.95 -8.09
C GLY A 102 -44.70 -1.86 -8.59
N LEU A 103 -43.94 -1.36 -9.56
CA LEU A 103 -42.75 -2.03 -10.09
C LEU A 103 -41.54 -1.62 -9.22
N LYS A 104 -40.78 -2.61 -8.79
CA LYS A 104 -39.69 -2.43 -7.81
C LYS A 104 -38.35 -2.09 -8.48
N TYR A 105 -38.10 -2.62 -9.68
CA TYR A 105 -36.79 -2.60 -10.33
C TYR A 105 -36.88 -1.86 -11.66
N ILE A 106 -36.33 -0.66 -11.71
CA ILE A 106 -36.41 0.20 -12.89
C ILE A 106 -35.04 0.35 -13.52
N TYR A 107 -35.01 0.15 -14.85
CA TYR A 107 -33.82 0.38 -15.66
C TYR A 107 -34.09 1.47 -16.70
N GLU A 108 -33.08 2.27 -16.94
CA GLU A 108 -32.99 3.21 -18.04
C GLU A 108 -31.75 2.86 -18.85
N SER A 109 -31.91 2.55 -20.13
CA SER A 109 -30.79 2.06 -20.91
C SER A 109 -30.77 2.63 -22.32
N THR A 110 -29.57 2.95 -22.77
CA THR A 110 -29.31 3.29 -24.20
C THR A 110 -28.71 2.09 -24.96
N GLY A 111 -28.58 0.93 -24.31
CA GLY A 111 -27.84 -0.22 -24.84
C GLY A 111 -26.31 -0.06 -24.75
N VAL A 112 -25.81 1.11 -24.28
CA VAL A 112 -24.40 1.37 -23.98
C VAL A 112 -24.22 1.78 -22.52
N VAL A 113 -25.06 2.66 -22.02
CA VAL A 113 -25.16 3.07 -20.63
C VAL A 113 -26.46 2.53 -20.08
N THR A 114 -26.39 1.81 -18.97
CA THR A 114 -27.56 1.30 -18.25
C THR A 114 -27.54 1.82 -16.82
N ARG A 115 -28.65 2.41 -16.40
CA ARG A 115 -28.89 2.82 -15.01
C ARG A 115 -29.94 1.92 -14.40
N PHE A 116 -29.80 1.68 -13.11
CA PHE A 116 -30.69 0.84 -12.34
C PHE A 116 -31.11 1.53 -11.05
N THR A 117 -32.40 1.48 -10.74
CA THR A 117 -32.98 1.98 -9.51
C THR A 117 -33.77 0.88 -8.81
N ASP A 118 -33.43 0.59 -7.57
CA ASP A 118 -34.19 -0.31 -6.69
C ASP A 118 -35.10 0.50 -5.76
N TYR A 119 -36.41 0.45 -6.03
CA TYR A 119 -37.41 1.16 -5.22
C TYR A 119 -37.72 0.48 -3.89
N THR A 120 -37.13 -0.67 -3.59
CA THR A 120 -37.18 -1.30 -2.28
C THR A 120 -36.14 -0.72 -1.30
N ASP A 121 -35.18 0.09 -1.81
CA ASP A 121 -34.20 0.77 -0.99
C ASP A 121 -34.83 1.88 -0.15
N PRO A 122 -34.35 2.14 1.07
CA PRO A 122 -34.88 3.22 1.93
C PRO A 122 -34.79 4.63 1.30
N LYS A 123 -33.80 4.82 0.43
CA LYS A 123 -33.60 6.03 -0.38
C LYS A 123 -33.23 5.58 -1.79
N PRO A 124 -34.23 5.30 -2.65
CA PRO A 124 -33.96 4.86 -4.01
C PRO A 124 -33.10 5.87 -4.75
N ARG A 125 -32.05 5.40 -5.41
CA ARG A 125 -31.13 6.20 -6.23
C ARG A 125 -30.71 5.40 -7.44
N GLY A 126 -30.79 6.02 -8.62
CA GLY A 126 -30.27 5.45 -9.86
C GLY A 126 -28.76 5.32 -9.79
N ARG A 127 -28.23 4.18 -10.24
CA ARG A 127 -26.82 3.88 -10.35
C ARG A 127 -26.48 3.23 -11.68
N ASN A 128 -25.29 3.47 -12.18
CA ASN A 128 -24.84 2.79 -13.40
C ASN A 128 -24.56 1.33 -13.10
N VAL A 129 -25.00 0.45 -13.99
CA VAL A 129 -24.73 -0.98 -13.97
C VAL A 129 -24.17 -1.40 -15.33
N PHE A 130 -23.32 -2.42 -15.35
CA PHE A 130 -22.67 -2.87 -16.57
C PHE A 130 -23.65 -3.57 -17.53
N SER A 131 -24.62 -4.30 -16.97
CA SER A 131 -25.65 -5.03 -17.72
C SER A 131 -26.92 -5.15 -16.88
N PHE A 132 -27.87 -5.97 -17.33
CA PHE A 132 -29.10 -6.31 -16.59
C PHE A 132 -28.83 -7.44 -15.59
N HIS A 133 -29.50 -7.38 -14.46
CA HIS A 133 -29.49 -8.46 -13.47
C HIS A 133 -30.25 -9.69 -13.97
N LYS A 134 -29.85 -10.85 -13.51
CA LYS A 134 -30.54 -12.11 -13.85
C LYS A 134 -31.97 -12.18 -13.28
N PRO A 135 -32.90 -12.88 -13.92
CA PRO A 135 -34.24 -13.10 -13.38
C PRO A 135 -34.23 -13.73 -11.97
N GLU A 136 -33.36 -14.70 -11.74
CA GLU A 136 -33.19 -15.38 -10.45
C GLU A 136 -32.86 -14.38 -9.35
N THR A 137 -32.00 -13.42 -9.63
CA THR A 137 -31.55 -12.39 -8.68
C THR A 137 -32.67 -11.43 -8.33
N LEU A 138 -33.43 -10.95 -9.34
CA LEU A 138 -34.60 -10.09 -9.07
C LEU A 138 -35.67 -10.84 -8.26
N LEU A 139 -35.88 -12.13 -8.54
CA LEU A 139 -36.80 -12.95 -7.75
C LEU A 139 -36.33 -13.15 -6.31
N GLU A 140 -35.04 -13.36 -6.10
CA GLU A 140 -34.45 -13.49 -4.78
C GLU A 140 -34.61 -12.17 -4.00
N TRP A 141 -34.31 -11.03 -4.62
CA TRP A 141 -34.47 -9.72 -4.00
C TRP A 141 -35.93 -9.40 -3.68
N PHE A 142 -36.85 -9.74 -4.58
CA PHE A 142 -38.28 -9.52 -4.36
C PHE A 142 -38.84 -10.35 -3.17
N LYS A 143 -38.29 -11.52 -2.92
CA LYS A 143 -38.70 -12.37 -1.79
C LYS A 143 -38.13 -11.89 -0.45
N ARG A 144 -37.13 -11.01 -0.47
CA ARG A 144 -36.53 -10.48 0.76
C ARG A 144 -37.42 -9.41 1.36
N GLU A 145 -37.53 -9.43 2.67
CA GLU A 145 -38.31 -8.45 3.44
C GLU A 145 -37.73 -7.04 3.31
N LYS A 146 -36.40 -6.93 3.29
CA LYS A 146 -35.65 -5.68 3.13
C LYS A 146 -34.55 -5.83 2.08
N SER A 147 -34.33 -4.77 1.31
CA SER A 147 -33.16 -4.68 0.42
C SER A 147 -31.85 -4.76 1.21
N LEU A 148 -30.71 -5.00 0.53
CA LEU A 148 -29.40 -5.00 1.16
C LEU A 148 -29.15 -3.67 1.92
N ARG A 149 -29.51 -2.54 1.29
CA ARG A 149 -29.38 -1.21 1.89
C ARG A 149 -30.33 -0.99 3.06
N GLY A 150 -31.54 -1.54 3.00
CA GLY A 150 -32.50 -1.47 4.08
C GLY A 150 -32.05 -2.19 5.35
N ARG A 151 -31.26 -3.26 5.20
CA ARG A 151 -30.75 -4.03 6.35
C ARG A 151 -29.65 -3.32 7.14
N PHE A 152 -28.97 -2.33 6.58
CA PHE A 152 -28.01 -1.51 7.33
C PHE A 152 -28.67 -0.71 8.48
N ALA A 153 -29.95 -0.43 8.40
CA ALA A 153 -30.65 0.27 9.48
C ALA A 153 -30.72 -0.57 10.75
N ASP A 154 -30.74 -1.91 10.61
CA ASP A 154 -30.93 -2.85 11.71
C ASP A 154 -29.60 -3.34 12.33
N TYR A 155 -28.46 -2.71 11.95
CA TYR A 155 -27.16 -3.11 12.50
C TYR A 155 -27.11 -2.90 14.01
N PRO A 156 -26.68 -3.90 14.77
CA PRO A 156 -26.39 -3.73 16.18
C PRO A 156 -25.19 -2.81 16.37
N VAL A 157 -25.12 -2.19 17.55
CA VAL A 157 -23.93 -1.44 17.96
C VAL A 157 -22.70 -2.32 17.83
N LEU A 158 -21.59 -1.73 17.39
CA LEU A 158 -20.31 -2.44 17.27
C LEU A 158 -19.85 -2.88 18.67
N ASP A 159 -19.47 -4.14 18.80
CA ASP A 159 -18.74 -4.61 19.97
C ASP A 159 -17.28 -4.13 19.80
N GLU A 160 -16.85 -3.26 20.69
CA GLU A 160 -15.55 -2.59 20.64
C GLU A 160 -14.42 -3.42 21.29
N THR A 161 -14.76 -4.57 21.88
CA THR A 161 -13.79 -5.45 22.55
C THR A 161 -12.68 -5.87 21.59
N ASN A 162 -11.42 -5.73 22.01
CA ASN A 162 -10.21 -6.02 21.23
C ASN A 162 -10.01 -5.18 19.94
N LEU A 163 -10.85 -4.17 19.73
CA LEU A 163 -10.66 -3.21 18.63
C LEU A 163 -9.88 -1.98 19.12
N ARG A 164 -9.00 -1.48 18.28
CA ARG A 164 -8.32 -0.20 18.51
C ARG A 164 -9.26 0.96 18.17
N PRO A 165 -9.11 2.14 18.81
CA PRO A 165 -9.96 3.29 18.54
C PRO A 165 -10.08 3.64 17.04
N ALA A 166 -8.98 3.61 16.29
CA ALA A 166 -8.99 3.87 14.85
C ALA A 166 -9.80 2.83 14.06
N GLN A 167 -9.81 1.57 14.48
CA GLN A 167 -10.60 0.51 13.85
C GLN A 167 -12.11 0.70 14.16
N ILE A 168 -12.45 1.08 15.38
CA ILE A 168 -13.82 1.41 15.80
C ILE A 168 -14.36 2.57 14.95
N ILE A 169 -13.60 3.64 14.81
CA ILE A 169 -13.96 4.80 13.99
C ILE A 169 -14.17 4.38 12.53
N ALA A 170 -13.25 3.60 11.97
CA ALA A 170 -13.33 3.16 10.58
C ALA A 170 -14.58 2.33 10.32
N ILE A 171 -14.90 1.36 11.17
CA ILE A 171 -16.06 0.49 11.03
C ILE A 171 -17.36 1.27 11.20
N ASN A 172 -17.50 2.06 12.26
CA ASN A 172 -18.70 2.84 12.52
C ASN A 172 -18.98 3.86 11.40
N ASN A 173 -17.95 4.55 10.90
CA ASN A 173 -18.11 5.49 9.81
C ASN A 173 -18.41 4.79 8.47
N LEU A 174 -17.84 3.61 8.22
CA LEU A 174 -18.18 2.80 7.05
C LEU A 174 -19.65 2.40 7.06
N GLU A 175 -20.15 1.89 8.19
CA GLU A 175 -21.57 1.53 8.34
C GLU A 175 -22.50 2.74 8.20
N LYS A 176 -22.10 3.89 8.74
CA LYS A 176 -22.82 5.16 8.55
C LYS A 176 -22.82 5.57 7.07
N SER A 177 -21.73 5.37 6.36
CA SER A 177 -21.63 5.63 4.92
C SER A 177 -22.60 4.76 4.12
N PHE A 178 -22.66 3.45 4.43
CA PHE A 178 -23.61 2.53 3.80
C PHE A 178 -25.07 2.90 4.10
N LYS A 179 -25.39 3.24 5.35
CA LYS A 179 -26.72 3.77 5.72
C LYS A 179 -27.11 5.04 4.93
N GLY A 180 -26.09 5.86 4.59
CA GLY A 180 -26.24 7.06 3.76
C GLY A 180 -26.36 6.77 2.26
N ASN A 181 -26.41 5.50 1.85
CA ASN A 181 -26.42 5.03 0.46
C ASN A 181 -25.23 5.58 -0.35
N ARG A 182 -24.02 5.57 0.24
CA ARG A 182 -22.75 5.89 -0.45
C ARG A 182 -22.06 4.59 -0.84
N PRO A 183 -22.09 4.19 -2.12
CA PRO A 183 -21.64 2.86 -2.55
C PRO A 183 -20.11 2.73 -2.60
N LYS A 184 -19.37 3.84 -2.53
CA LYS A 184 -17.90 3.84 -2.54
C LYS A 184 -17.41 4.48 -1.26
N ALA A 185 -16.51 3.81 -0.54
CA ALA A 185 -15.90 4.32 0.68
C ALA A 185 -14.40 4.02 0.71
N LEU A 186 -13.62 4.97 1.23
CA LEU A 186 -12.18 4.84 1.39
C LEU A 186 -11.83 4.82 2.88
N ILE A 187 -11.10 3.80 3.30
CA ILE A 187 -10.47 3.69 4.60
C ILE A 187 -8.98 3.93 4.42
N GLN A 188 -8.49 5.08 4.84
CA GLN A 188 -7.07 5.31 4.98
C GLN A 188 -6.63 4.82 6.34
N MET A 189 -5.66 3.92 6.38
CA MET A 189 -5.14 3.38 7.62
C MET A 189 -3.66 3.03 7.46
N ALA A 190 -2.83 3.55 8.35
CA ALA A 190 -1.39 3.35 8.34
C ALA A 190 -1.00 1.88 8.24
N THR A 191 0.15 1.62 7.63
CA THR A 191 0.71 0.28 7.57
C THR A 191 0.94 -0.24 9.00
N GLY A 192 0.46 -1.45 9.32
CA GLY A 192 0.56 -2.01 10.69
C GLY A 192 -0.57 -1.67 11.64
N ALA A 193 -1.46 -0.78 11.26
CA ALA A 193 -2.61 -0.42 12.08
C ALA A 193 -3.70 -1.51 12.14
N GLY A 194 -3.56 -2.58 11.36
CA GLY A 194 -4.50 -3.70 11.35
C GLY A 194 -5.59 -3.58 10.28
N LYS A 195 -5.26 -3.07 9.08
CA LYS A 195 -6.20 -2.95 7.94
C LYS A 195 -6.98 -4.24 7.68
N THR A 196 -6.26 -5.37 7.54
CA THR A 196 -6.88 -6.68 7.24
C THR A 196 -7.79 -7.15 8.37
N PHE A 197 -7.38 -6.94 9.63
CA PHE A 197 -8.22 -7.26 10.80
C PHE A 197 -9.49 -6.40 10.83
N THR A 198 -9.37 -5.10 10.54
CA THR A 198 -10.53 -4.19 10.40
C THR A 198 -11.45 -4.68 9.29
N ALA A 199 -10.89 -5.11 8.15
CA ALA A 199 -11.64 -5.66 7.04
C ALA A 199 -12.37 -6.95 7.43
N ALA A 200 -11.71 -7.90 8.09
CA ALA A 200 -12.34 -9.13 8.57
C ALA A 200 -13.51 -8.82 9.51
N THR A 201 -13.37 -7.82 10.40
CA THR A 201 -14.41 -7.41 11.32
C THR A 201 -15.65 -6.87 10.60
N PHE A 202 -15.49 -5.90 9.68
CA PHE A 202 -16.67 -5.39 8.99
C PHE A 202 -17.23 -6.37 7.96
N ILE A 203 -16.41 -7.22 7.33
CA ILE A 203 -16.87 -8.33 6.47
C ILE A 203 -17.74 -9.30 7.26
N TYR A 204 -17.31 -9.67 8.47
CA TYR A 204 -18.13 -10.49 9.36
C TYR A 204 -19.50 -9.86 9.64
N ARG A 205 -19.52 -8.57 9.93
CA ARG A 205 -20.76 -7.83 10.20
C ARG A 205 -21.64 -7.73 8.96
N LEU A 206 -21.06 -7.54 7.77
CA LEU A 206 -21.80 -7.56 6.49
C LEU A 206 -22.46 -8.92 6.24
N LEU A 207 -21.75 -10.01 6.46
CA LEU A 207 -22.31 -11.37 6.31
C LEU A 207 -23.37 -11.67 7.36
N LYS A 208 -23.12 -11.35 8.63
CA LYS A 208 -24.01 -11.68 9.74
C LYS A 208 -25.27 -10.82 9.77
N PHE A 209 -25.15 -9.52 9.66
CA PHE A 209 -26.24 -8.57 9.90
C PHE A 209 -26.85 -8.03 8.60
N ALA A 210 -26.06 -7.71 7.57
CA ALA A 210 -26.61 -7.33 6.28
C ALA A 210 -27.03 -8.52 5.44
N LYS A 211 -26.68 -9.76 5.85
CA LYS A 211 -26.93 -10.97 5.08
C LYS A 211 -26.39 -10.84 3.65
N ALA A 212 -25.19 -10.25 3.51
CA ALA A 212 -24.48 -10.24 2.26
C ALA A 212 -24.27 -11.67 1.75
N LYS A 213 -24.49 -11.87 0.46
CA LYS A 213 -24.39 -13.20 -0.14
C LYS A 213 -22.93 -13.57 -0.41
N ARG A 214 -22.21 -12.66 -1.03
CA ARG A 214 -20.81 -12.89 -1.40
C ARG A 214 -20.01 -11.59 -1.40
N ILE A 215 -18.80 -11.66 -0.88
CA ILE A 215 -17.87 -10.54 -0.79
C ILE A 215 -16.59 -10.91 -1.52
N LEU A 216 -16.09 -10.01 -2.36
CA LEU A 216 -14.80 -10.12 -3.03
C LEU A 216 -13.76 -9.30 -2.27
N PHE A 217 -12.68 -9.95 -1.86
CA PHE A 217 -11.51 -9.30 -1.27
C PHE A 217 -10.39 -9.30 -2.32
N LEU A 218 -10.13 -8.13 -2.91
CA LEU A 218 -9.12 -7.94 -3.94
C LEU A 218 -7.79 -7.54 -3.34
N VAL A 219 -6.75 -8.22 -3.78
CA VAL A 219 -5.35 -7.97 -3.41
C VAL A 219 -4.49 -7.73 -4.65
N ASP A 220 -3.34 -7.12 -4.43
CA ASP A 220 -2.40 -6.79 -5.51
C ASP A 220 -1.59 -8.01 -5.99
N THR A 221 -1.24 -8.93 -5.09
CA THR A 221 -0.41 -10.11 -5.41
C THR A 221 -0.90 -11.38 -4.72
N LYS A 222 -0.50 -12.55 -5.25
CA LYS A 222 -0.80 -13.87 -4.70
C LYS A 222 -0.36 -13.99 -3.22
N ASN A 223 0.81 -13.46 -2.87
CA ASN A 223 1.34 -13.49 -1.51
C ASN A 223 0.46 -12.71 -0.51
N LEU A 224 -0.07 -11.54 -0.93
CA LEU A 224 -1.02 -10.78 -0.12
C LEU A 224 -2.34 -11.54 0.03
N GLY A 225 -2.76 -12.28 -1.00
CA GLY A 225 -3.93 -13.15 -0.93
C GLY A 225 -3.75 -14.30 0.07
N GLU A 226 -2.58 -14.93 0.12
CA GLU A 226 -2.24 -15.95 1.13
C GLU A 226 -2.25 -15.39 2.55
N GLN A 227 -1.69 -14.19 2.72
CA GLN A 227 -1.69 -13.51 4.01
C GLN A 227 -3.11 -13.14 4.45
N ALA A 228 -3.92 -12.59 3.56
CA ALA A 228 -5.32 -12.28 3.86
C ALA A 228 -6.10 -13.55 4.26
N GLU A 229 -5.91 -14.66 3.54
CA GLU A 229 -6.54 -15.95 3.89
C GLU A 229 -6.13 -16.42 5.30
N GLN A 230 -4.85 -16.28 5.67
CA GLN A 230 -4.39 -16.63 7.02
C GLN A 230 -5.01 -15.73 8.09
N GLU A 231 -5.15 -14.43 7.82
CA GLU A 231 -5.82 -13.49 8.72
C GLU A 231 -7.30 -13.86 8.91
N PHE A 232 -8.04 -14.22 7.85
CA PHE A 232 -9.41 -14.70 7.96
C PHE A 232 -9.51 -16.01 8.75
N ARG A 233 -8.55 -16.93 8.59
CA ARG A 233 -8.49 -18.19 9.36
C ARG A 233 -8.18 -17.94 10.85
N ALA A 234 -7.41 -16.90 11.15
CA ALA A 234 -7.07 -16.56 12.53
C ALA A 234 -8.14 -15.71 13.22
N TYR A 235 -8.98 -15.01 12.43
CA TYR A 235 -9.97 -14.08 12.97
C TYR A 235 -11.09 -14.83 13.73
N GLN A 236 -11.35 -14.38 14.95
CA GLN A 236 -12.46 -14.82 15.80
C GLN A 236 -13.35 -13.61 16.10
N PRO A 237 -14.64 -13.65 15.74
CA PRO A 237 -15.60 -12.60 16.09
C PRO A 237 -15.77 -12.46 17.60
N GLN A 238 -16.11 -11.25 18.05
CA GLN A 238 -16.28 -10.98 19.48
C GLN A 238 -17.54 -11.65 20.07
N ASP A 239 -18.58 -11.75 19.26
CA ASP A 239 -19.89 -12.28 19.64
C ASP A 239 -20.11 -13.76 19.24
N ASP A 240 -19.04 -14.47 18.83
CA ASP A 240 -19.06 -15.89 18.50
C ASP A 240 -17.71 -16.54 18.87
N ASN A 241 -17.77 -17.69 19.54
CA ASN A 241 -16.57 -18.41 19.96
C ASN A 241 -15.90 -19.20 18.81
N ARG A 242 -16.54 -19.29 17.66
CA ARG A 242 -16.03 -19.96 16.47
C ARG A 242 -15.16 -19.01 15.65
N LYS A 243 -14.18 -19.58 14.95
CA LYS A 243 -13.38 -18.82 14.00
C LYS A 243 -14.22 -18.44 12.78
N PHE A 244 -13.79 -17.38 12.08
CA PHE A 244 -14.49 -16.90 10.89
C PHE A 244 -14.71 -18.00 9.84
N THR A 245 -13.70 -18.84 9.59
CA THR A 245 -13.78 -19.94 8.60
C THR A 245 -14.60 -21.13 9.05
N GLU A 246 -15.01 -21.19 10.30
CA GLU A 246 -16.01 -22.17 10.80
C GLU A 246 -17.45 -21.67 10.61
N LEU A 247 -17.61 -20.35 10.41
CA LEU A 247 -18.89 -19.69 10.19
C LEU A 247 -19.20 -19.46 8.72
N TYR A 248 -18.16 -19.12 7.94
CA TYR A 248 -18.28 -18.70 6.55
C TYR A 248 -17.20 -19.34 5.68
N ASN A 249 -17.59 -19.74 4.46
CA ASN A 249 -16.67 -20.32 3.50
C ASN A 249 -15.82 -19.22 2.85
N VAL A 250 -14.50 -19.32 3.02
CA VAL A 250 -13.51 -18.46 2.41
C VAL A 250 -12.79 -19.23 1.31
N GLN A 251 -12.82 -18.72 0.09
CA GLN A 251 -12.14 -19.30 -1.06
C GLN A 251 -11.09 -18.33 -1.59
N ARG A 252 -9.83 -18.74 -1.60
CA ARG A 252 -8.82 -18.06 -2.40
C ARG A 252 -8.87 -18.61 -3.82
N LEU A 253 -9.11 -17.73 -4.80
CA LEU A 253 -9.22 -18.12 -6.20
C LEU A 253 -7.83 -18.40 -6.79
N THR A 254 -7.58 -19.65 -7.11
CA THR A 254 -6.38 -20.14 -7.81
C THR A 254 -6.68 -20.56 -9.25
N SER A 255 -7.96 -20.64 -9.61
CA SER A 255 -8.48 -20.94 -10.94
C SER A 255 -9.65 -20.01 -11.30
N SER A 256 -10.26 -20.21 -12.45
CA SER A 256 -11.46 -19.49 -12.88
C SER A 256 -12.76 -19.92 -12.18
N TYR A 257 -12.69 -20.96 -11.31
CA TYR A 257 -13.85 -21.49 -10.63
C TYR A 257 -14.17 -20.76 -9.33
N ILE A 258 -15.38 -20.22 -9.22
CA ILE A 258 -15.92 -19.61 -8.01
C ILE A 258 -16.99 -20.57 -7.44
N ALA A 259 -16.73 -21.15 -6.28
CA ALA A 259 -17.66 -22.07 -5.66
C ALA A 259 -18.95 -21.36 -5.20
N ASP A 260 -20.09 -22.01 -5.39
CA ASP A 260 -21.40 -21.41 -5.05
C ASP A 260 -21.57 -21.16 -3.56
N GLU A 261 -20.92 -21.94 -2.72
CA GLU A 261 -20.97 -21.85 -1.25
C GLU A 261 -20.00 -20.81 -0.68
N SER A 262 -19.10 -20.23 -1.50
CA SER A 262 -18.12 -19.25 -1.04
C SER A 262 -18.78 -17.92 -0.72
N GLN A 263 -18.72 -17.49 0.55
CA GLN A 263 -19.19 -16.18 0.98
C GLN A 263 -18.12 -15.11 0.88
N VAL A 264 -16.84 -15.47 1.02
CA VAL A 264 -15.71 -14.58 0.82
C VAL A 264 -14.78 -15.16 -0.22
N CYS A 265 -14.56 -14.43 -1.31
CA CYS A 265 -13.61 -14.80 -2.35
C CYS A 265 -12.40 -13.86 -2.25
N ILE A 266 -11.20 -14.42 -2.12
CA ILE A 266 -9.93 -13.65 -2.15
C ILE A 266 -9.31 -13.87 -3.53
N SER A 267 -9.01 -12.79 -4.23
CA SER A 267 -8.45 -12.86 -5.58
C SER A 267 -7.51 -11.70 -5.87
N THR A 268 -6.61 -11.89 -6.82
CA THR A 268 -5.90 -10.79 -7.44
C THR A 268 -6.76 -10.12 -8.50
N ILE A 269 -6.52 -8.85 -8.77
CA ILE A 269 -7.28 -8.12 -9.79
C ILE A 269 -7.03 -8.70 -11.20
N GLN A 270 -5.82 -9.19 -11.47
CA GLN A 270 -5.47 -9.85 -12.74
C GLN A 270 -6.31 -11.09 -12.97
N ARG A 271 -6.44 -11.93 -11.94
CA ARG A 271 -7.23 -13.16 -12.02
C ARG A 271 -8.70 -12.86 -12.25
N MET A 272 -9.25 -11.84 -11.56
CA MET A 272 -10.64 -11.42 -11.81
C MET A 272 -10.83 -10.93 -13.23
N TYR A 273 -9.89 -10.17 -13.79
CA TYR A 273 -9.95 -9.74 -15.18
C TYR A 273 -9.94 -10.95 -16.15
N SER A 274 -9.03 -11.91 -15.92
CA SER A 274 -8.96 -13.15 -16.71
C SER A 274 -10.26 -13.96 -16.65
N ILE A 275 -10.85 -14.08 -15.46
CA ILE A 275 -12.16 -14.76 -15.26
C ILE A 275 -13.26 -14.07 -16.06
N LEU A 276 -13.32 -12.73 -16.07
CA LEU A 276 -14.31 -11.98 -16.83
C LEU A 276 -14.11 -12.14 -18.36
N GLN A 277 -12.87 -12.28 -18.81
CA GLN A 277 -12.56 -12.58 -20.21
C GLN A 277 -12.85 -14.04 -20.60
N GLY A 278 -13.10 -14.92 -19.63
CA GLY A 278 -13.28 -16.34 -19.87
C GLY A 278 -11.97 -17.08 -20.18
N GLU A 279 -10.83 -16.49 -19.83
CA GLU A 279 -9.50 -17.06 -20.04
C GLU A 279 -8.99 -17.75 -18.75
N GLU A 280 -8.24 -18.86 -18.91
CA GLU A 280 -7.53 -19.45 -17.78
C GLU A 280 -6.17 -18.78 -17.63
N MET A 281 -5.81 -18.49 -16.40
CA MET A 281 -4.55 -17.86 -16.03
C MET A 281 -3.67 -18.89 -15.29
N ASP A 282 -2.39 -18.97 -15.66
CA ASP A 282 -1.43 -19.84 -14.98
C ASP A 282 -1.38 -19.52 -13.47
N GLU A 283 -1.20 -20.55 -12.63
CA GLU A 283 -1.21 -20.42 -11.16
C GLU A 283 -0.18 -19.44 -10.62
N ASP A 284 0.94 -19.25 -11.33
CA ASP A 284 2.03 -18.39 -10.91
C ASP A 284 2.08 -17.03 -11.62
N ALA A 285 1.16 -16.77 -12.53
CA ALA A 285 1.14 -15.50 -13.29
C ALA A 285 0.81 -14.27 -12.43
N ASP A 286 0.23 -14.46 -11.24
CA ASP A 286 -0.13 -13.41 -10.27
C ASP A 286 0.79 -13.36 -9.02
N VAL A 287 1.92 -14.07 -9.07
CA VAL A 287 2.96 -14.00 -8.01
C VAL A 287 3.68 -12.65 -8.00
N VAL A 288 3.80 -12.01 -9.16
CA VAL A 288 4.53 -10.77 -9.33
C VAL A 288 3.57 -9.60 -9.48
N ASN A 289 3.95 -8.47 -8.89
CA ASN A 289 3.20 -7.22 -8.98
C ASN A 289 2.93 -6.85 -10.46
N PRO A 290 1.67 -6.59 -10.87
CA PRO A 290 1.33 -6.21 -12.24
C PRO A 290 2.07 -4.96 -12.73
N ASN A 291 2.44 -4.05 -11.84
CA ASN A 291 3.23 -2.87 -12.16
C ASN A 291 4.74 -3.19 -12.36
N GLU A 292 5.18 -4.38 -11.97
CA GLU A 292 6.56 -4.87 -12.11
C GLU A 292 6.69 -5.91 -13.23
N ASN A 293 5.59 -6.55 -13.63
CA ASN A 293 5.56 -7.61 -14.64
C ASN A 293 5.07 -7.10 -15.99
N SER A 294 5.99 -6.51 -16.72
CA SER A 294 5.76 -6.05 -18.10
C SER A 294 5.23 -7.12 -19.05
N GLY A 295 5.55 -8.37 -18.77
CA GLY A 295 5.30 -9.44 -19.72
C GLY A 295 3.85 -9.82 -19.94
N TRP A 296 3.02 -9.72 -18.92
CA TRP A 296 1.61 -10.01 -19.09
C TRP A 296 0.86 -8.80 -19.67
N ILE A 297 1.18 -7.61 -19.18
CA ILE A 297 0.65 -6.35 -19.71
C ILE A 297 1.18 -6.11 -21.13
N GLU A 298 2.44 -6.42 -21.44
CA GLU A 298 2.98 -6.32 -22.80
C GLU A 298 2.37 -7.38 -23.73
N LYS A 299 2.11 -8.60 -23.29
CA LYS A 299 1.33 -9.57 -24.04
C LYS A 299 -0.12 -9.12 -24.27
N GLN A 300 -0.73 -8.41 -23.34
CA GLN A 300 -2.07 -7.83 -23.47
C GLN A 300 -2.06 -6.53 -24.28
N LEU A 301 -1.01 -5.70 -24.16
CA LEU A 301 -0.85 -4.46 -24.96
C LEU A 301 -0.33 -4.72 -26.38
N ALA A 302 0.41 -5.82 -26.59
CA ALA A 302 0.79 -6.30 -27.93
C ALA A 302 -0.38 -6.98 -28.65
N LYS A 303 -1.36 -7.52 -27.92
CA LYS A 303 -2.70 -7.76 -28.45
C LYS A 303 -3.44 -6.41 -28.46
N LYS A 304 -3.52 -5.78 -29.66
CA LYS A 304 -4.33 -4.58 -29.99
C LYS A 304 -5.30 -4.18 -28.88
N GLU A 305 -5.16 -2.94 -28.35
CA GLU A 305 -6.06 -2.27 -27.41
C GLU A 305 -6.65 -3.19 -26.33
N ALA A 306 -6.48 -2.83 -25.06
CA ALA A 306 -7.04 -3.59 -23.95
C ALA A 306 -8.45 -4.07 -24.27
N ILE A 307 -8.64 -5.38 -24.43
CA ILE A 307 -9.95 -5.94 -24.79
C ILE A 307 -10.93 -5.50 -23.69
N PRO A 308 -11.97 -4.73 -24.03
CA PRO A 308 -12.94 -4.32 -23.02
C PRO A 308 -13.61 -5.57 -22.42
N VAL A 309 -13.86 -5.53 -21.11
CA VAL A 309 -14.61 -6.58 -20.43
C VAL A 309 -15.99 -6.68 -21.06
N ALA A 310 -16.39 -7.88 -21.47
CA ALA A 310 -17.73 -8.21 -21.94
C ALA A 310 -18.54 -8.89 -20.84
N TYR A 311 -19.88 -8.85 -20.95
CA TYR A 311 -20.73 -9.55 -19.98
C TYR A 311 -20.49 -11.07 -20.03
N ASN A 312 -20.19 -11.63 -18.86
CA ASN A 312 -19.96 -13.06 -18.68
C ASN A 312 -21.14 -13.70 -17.93
N PRO A 313 -21.98 -14.52 -18.58
CA PRO A 313 -23.15 -15.16 -17.92
C PRO A 313 -22.79 -16.07 -16.75
N LYS A 314 -21.55 -16.58 -16.70
CA LYS A 314 -21.07 -17.43 -15.58
C LYS A 314 -20.70 -16.61 -14.34
N VAL A 315 -20.40 -15.32 -14.53
CA VAL A 315 -20.03 -14.39 -13.47
C VAL A 315 -20.86 -13.12 -13.64
N PRO A 316 -22.16 -13.15 -13.26
CA PRO A 316 -23.06 -12.03 -13.48
C PRO A 316 -22.66 -10.79 -12.68
N ILE A 317 -23.18 -9.62 -13.05
CA ILE A 317 -22.84 -8.33 -12.41
C ILE A 317 -23.17 -8.28 -10.92
N GLU A 318 -24.12 -9.05 -10.49
CA GLU A 318 -24.56 -9.22 -9.10
C GLU A 318 -23.85 -10.35 -8.34
N GLN A 319 -22.74 -10.87 -8.88
CA GLN A 319 -21.99 -11.97 -8.26
C GLN A 319 -21.49 -11.63 -6.85
N PHE A 320 -21.15 -10.37 -6.61
CA PHE A 320 -20.66 -9.86 -5.35
C PHE A 320 -21.50 -8.68 -4.87
N ASP A 321 -21.87 -8.68 -3.59
CA ASP A 321 -22.55 -7.54 -2.95
C ASP A 321 -21.54 -6.44 -2.56
N PHE A 322 -20.32 -6.85 -2.21
CA PHE A 322 -19.22 -5.95 -1.81
C PHE A 322 -17.91 -6.37 -2.45
N ILE A 323 -17.11 -5.38 -2.79
CA ILE A 323 -15.73 -5.55 -3.23
C ILE A 323 -14.84 -4.72 -2.30
N ILE A 324 -13.98 -5.41 -1.58
CA ILE A 324 -12.99 -4.81 -0.69
C ILE A 324 -11.65 -4.85 -1.41
N ILE A 325 -11.01 -3.70 -1.55
CA ILE A 325 -9.81 -3.56 -2.38
C ILE A 325 -8.66 -3.19 -1.46
N ASP A 326 -7.77 -4.12 -1.18
CA ASP A 326 -6.55 -3.84 -0.41
C ASP A 326 -5.51 -3.17 -1.31
N GLU A 327 -4.76 -2.20 -0.75
CA GLU A 327 -3.85 -1.32 -1.46
C GLU A 327 -4.50 -0.71 -2.73
N CYS A 328 -5.73 -0.21 -2.56
CA CYS A 328 -6.61 0.21 -3.65
C CYS A 328 -6.00 1.27 -4.59
N HIS A 329 -5.04 2.08 -4.11
CA HIS A 329 -4.34 3.07 -4.92
C HIS A 329 -3.58 2.46 -6.12
N ARG A 330 -3.42 1.13 -6.18
CA ARG A 330 -2.79 0.41 -7.30
C ARG A 330 -3.80 -0.17 -8.27
N SER A 331 -4.98 -0.55 -7.79
CA SER A 331 -5.95 -1.39 -8.53
C SER A 331 -7.07 -0.59 -9.21
N ILE A 332 -7.22 0.71 -8.93
CA ILE A 332 -8.36 1.52 -9.41
C ILE A 332 -8.13 2.21 -10.76
N TYR A 333 -7.01 1.94 -11.45
CA TYR A 333 -6.64 2.64 -12.68
C TYR A 333 -6.62 1.73 -13.90
N ASN A 334 -6.71 2.35 -15.07
CA ASN A 334 -6.58 1.72 -16.38
C ASN A 334 -7.51 0.50 -16.56
N LEU A 335 -6.93 -0.60 -16.98
CA LEU A 335 -7.62 -1.84 -17.29
C LEU A 335 -8.37 -2.41 -16.07
N TRP A 336 -7.80 -2.26 -14.89
CA TRP A 336 -8.35 -2.81 -13.66
C TRP A 336 -9.66 -2.14 -13.21
N LYS A 337 -9.84 -0.87 -13.54
CA LYS A 337 -11.08 -0.17 -13.27
C LYS A 337 -12.28 -0.86 -13.91
N GLN A 338 -12.11 -1.50 -15.08
CA GLN A 338 -13.19 -2.21 -15.76
C GLN A 338 -13.73 -3.38 -14.93
N VAL A 339 -12.86 -4.07 -14.16
CA VAL A 339 -13.29 -5.13 -13.24
C VAL A 339 -14.18 -4.58 -12.13
N LEU A 340 -13.84 -3.40 -11.59
CA LEU A 340 -14.60 -2.75 -10.53
C LEU A 340 -15.93 -2.17 -11.04
N ASP A 341 -15.92 -1.61 -12.26
CA ASP A 341 -17.12 -1.05 -12.89
C ASP A 341 -18.07 -2.14 -13.45
N TYR A 342 -17.60 -3.38 -13.59
CA TYR A 342 -18.40 -4.50 -14.06
C TYR A 342 -19.47 -4.92 -13.04
N TYR A 343 -19.15 -4.91 -11.73
CA TYR A 343 -20.05 -5.42 -10.71
C TYR A 343 -20.97 -4.34 -10.14
N ASP A 344 -22.23 -4.69 -9.90
CA ASP A 344 -23.16 -3.88 -9.11
C ASP A 344 -22.94 -4.12 -7.61
N ALA A 345 -21.81 -3.65 -7.09
CA ALA A 345 -21.34 -3.91 -5.75
C ALA A 345 -20.96 -2.62 -5.01
N PHE A 346 -20.99 -2.67 -3.67
CA PHE A 346 -20.34 -1.64 -2.86
C PHE A 346 -18.83 -1.80 -2.93
N LEU A 347 -18.10 -0.69 -3.08
CA LEU A 347 -16.64 -0.66 -3.16
C LEU A 347 -16.05 -0.06 -1.88
N VAL A 348 -15.18 -0.79 -1.22
CA VAL A 348 -14.42 -0.31 -0.06
C VAL A 348 -12.94 -0.38 -0.37
N GLY A 349 -12.29 0.76 -0.47
CA GLY A 349 -10.84 0.85 -0.63
C GLY A 349 -10.13 0.89 0.71
N LEU A 350 -9.07 0.09 0.84
CA LEU A 350 -8.15 0.11 1.96
C LEU A 350 -6.79 0.57 1.44
N THR A 351 -6.17 1.54 2.08
CA THR A 351 -4.81 1.98 1.74
C THR A 351 -4.16 2.73 2.89
N ALA A 352 -2.82 2.68 2.96
CA ALA A 352 -2.07 3.55 3.86
C ALA A 352 -1.74 4.91 3.21
N THR A 353 -1.66 4.95 1.88
CA THR A 353 -1.12 6.07 1.11
C THR A 353 -2.03 6.41 -0.07
N PRO A 354 -3.20 7.02 0.17
CA PRO A 354 -4.08 7.46 -0.92
C PRO A 354 -3.45 8.64 -1.68
N ASP A 355 -3.62 8.66 -2.98
CA ASP A 355 -3.30 9.80 -3.84
C ASP A 355 -4.57 10.58 -4.24
N LYS A 356 -4.41 11.71 -4.93
CA LYS A 356 -5.54 12.55 -5.39
C LYS A 356 -6.54 11.77 -6.25
N ARG A 357 -6.06 10.82 -7.05
CA ARG A 357 -6.89 9.98 -7.93
C ARG A 357 -7.68 8.96 -7.12
N THR A 358 -7.06 8.40 -6.06
CA THR A 358 -7.74 7.51 -5.12
C THR A 358 -8.91 8.21 -4.46
N PHE A 359 -8.72 9.43 -3.96
CA PHE A 359 -9.81 10.24 -3.40
C PHE A 359 -10.91 10.50 -4.43
N GLY A 360 -10.55 10.82 -5.68
CA GLY A 360 -11.51 11.03 -6.76
C GLY A 360 -12.33 9.78 -7.08
N PHE A 361 -11.70 8.60 -7.19
CA PHE A 361 -12.38 7.33 -7.49
C PHE A 361 -13.42 6.96 -6.43
N PHE A 362 -13.13 7.21 -5.15
CA PHE A 362 -14.05 6.97 -4.03
C PHE A 362 -14.97 8.16 -3.74
N ASN A 363 -15.12 9.11 -4.69
CA ASN A 363 -16.00 10.29 -4.57
C ASN A 363 -15.73 11.11 -3.29
N GLN A 364 -14.47 11.20 -2.88
CA GLN A 364 -14.02 11.87 -1.65
C GLN A 364 -14.70 11.34 -0.36
N ASN A 365 -15.30 10.15 -0.43
CA ASN A 365 -15.94 9.53 0.72
C ASN A 365 -14.90 8.78 1.57
N VAL A 366 -14.06 9.54 2.26
CA VAL A 366 -13.09 9.04 3.23
C VAL A 366 -13.81 8.82 4.55
N VAL A 367 -13.96 7.57 4.96
CA VAL A 367 -14.67 7.21 6.19
C VAL A 367 -13.74 7.08 7.39
N SER A 368 -12.45 6.91 7.14
CA SER A 368 -11.42 6.93 8.17
C SER A 368 -10.12 7.46 7.59
N GLU A 369 -9.46 8.34 8.33
CA GLU A 369 -8.14 8.86 8.03
C GLU A 369 -7.24 8.62 9.25
N TYR A 370 -6.57 7.48 9.23
CA TYR A 370 -5.62 7.10 10.27
C TYR A 370 -4.21 7.08 9.68
N THR A 371 -3.55 8.23 9.77
CA THR A 371 -2.22 8.46 9.20
C THR A 371 -1.13 7.72 9.99
N TYR A 372 0.08 7.67 9.42
CA TYR A 372 1.23 7.13 10.09
C TYR A 372 1.51 7.89 11.41
N GLU A 373 1.45 9.20 11.38
CA GLU A 373 1.68 10.07 12.53
C GLU A 373 0.67 9.76 13.66
N ALA A 374 -0.62 9.66 13.32
CA ALA A 374 -1.64 9.26 14.28
C ALA A 374 -1.36 7.88 14.88
N SER A 375 -0.88 6.94 14.07
CA SER A 375 -0.55 5.59 14.53
C SER A 375 0.67 5.53 15.46
N VAL A 376 1.61 6.48 15.30
CA VAL A 376 2.74 6.63 16.22
C VAL A 376 2.28 7.23 17.54
N ILE A 377 1.40 8.24 17.49
CA ILE A 377 0.79 8.85 18.68
C ILE A 377 0.09 7.79 19.54
N ASP A 378 -0.66 6.90 18.88
CA ASP A 378 -1.39 5.81 19.56
C ASP A 378 -0.49 4.64 19.99
N GLY A 379 0.83 4.72 19.77
CA GLY A 379 1.78 3.64 20.10
C GLY A 379 1.59 2.37 19.25
N VAL A 380 0.87 2.47 18.14
CA VAL A 380 0.64 1.35 17.19
C VAL A 380 1.86 1.13 16.31
N ASN A 381 2.52 2.22 15.93
CA ASN A 381 3.78 2.24 15.20
C ASN A 381 4.86 2.99 16.01
N VAL A 382 6.13 2.79 15.65
CA VAL A 382 7.24 3.57 16.22
C VAL A 382 7.64 4.69 15.25
N PRO A 383 8.14 5.84 15.76
CA PRO A 383 8.70 6.90 14.93
C PRO A 383 9.98 6.47 14.23
N TYR A 384 10.46 7.28 13.32
CA TYR A 384 11.75 7.07 12.66
C TYR A 384 12.60 8.32 12.65
N ASP A 385 13.91 8.11 12.64
CA ASP A 385 14.93 9.14 12.44
C ASP A 385 15.67 8.87 11.14
N VAL A 386 16.28 9.92 10.58
CA VAL A 386 17.03 9.81 9.32
C VAL A 386 18.49 10.13 9.58
N TYR A 387 19.35 9.18 9.28
CA TYR A 387 20.79 9.33 9.28
C TYR A 387 21.32 9.34 7.85
N LEU A 388 22.05 10.38 7.48
CA LEU A 388 22.56 10.57 6.13
C LEU A 388 24.01 10.09 6.05
N ILE A 389 24.34 9.32 5.02
CA ILE A 389 25.70 8.99 4.61
C ILE A 389 25.90 9.49 3.19
N GLU A 390 26.56 10.63 3.05
CA GLU A 390 26.92 11.17 1.74
C GLU A 390 28.43 10.93 1.50
N THR A 391 28.75 10.40 0.33
CA THR A 391 30.15 10.19 -0.09
C THR A 391 30.49 11.10 -1.26
N ASP A 392 31.76 11.33 -1.53
CA ASP A 392 32.21 12.16 -2.62
C ASP A 392 31.68 11.66 -3.96
N ILE A 393 31.77 10.37 -4.21
CA ILE A 393 31.22 9.73 -5.42
C ILE A 393 29.70 9.81 -5.47
N SER A 394 29.00 9.68 -4.35
CA SER A 394 27.53 9.80 -4.32
C SER A 394 27.05 11.23 -4.56
N THR A 395 27.90 12.25 -4.36
CA THR A 395 27.57 13.66 -4.55
C THR A 395 28.04 14.20 -5.89
N LYS A 396 29.29 13.91 -6.27
CA LYS A 396 29.96 14.52 -7.45
C LYS A 396 30.08 13.55 -8.63
N GLY A 397 30.02 12.23 -8.38
CA GLY A 397 30.41 11.21 -9.36
C GLY A 397 31.93 11.03 -9.44
N ALA A 398 32.39 10.33 -10.44
CA ALA A 398 33.83 10.14 -10.70
C ALA A 398 34.14 9.98 -12.18
N LEU A 399 35.42 10.01 -12.50
CA LEU A 399 35.99 9.89 -13.85
C LEU A 399 36.90 8.67 -13.91
N ILE A 400 36.68 7.78 -14.87
CA ILE A 400 37.61 6.73 -15.27
C ILE A 400 38.32 7.23 -16.52
N GLU A 401 39.61 7.47 -16.43
CA GLU A 401 40.39 7.98 -17.56
C GLU A 401 40.60 6.89 -18.63
N LYS A 402 40.71 7.33 -19.88
CA LYS A 402 41.08 6.49 -21.00
C LYS A 402 42.39 5.71 -20.75
N GLY A 403 42.38 4.44 -21.15
CA GLY A 403 43.54 3.58 -21.02
C GLY A 403 43.58 2.71 -19.76
N TRP A 404 42.67 2.96 -18.80
CA TRP A 404 42.50 2.12 -17.62
C TRP A 404 41.73 0.86 -17.95
N PHE A 405 42.09 -0.23 -17.31
CA PHE A 405 41.38 -1.50 -17.43
C PHE A 405 40.30 -1.59 -16.38
N VAL A 406 39.06 -1.84 -16.82
CA VAL A 406 37.89 -1.99 -15.95
C VAL A 406 37.26 -3.36 -16.12
N ASP A 407 36.65 -3.86 -15.04
CA ASP A 407 35.79 -5.03 -15.12
C ASP A 407 34.44 -4.61 -15.73
N ARG A 408 34.10 -5.13 -16.89
CA ARG A 408 32.77 -5.09 -17.44
C ARG A 408 32.04 -6.37 -17.10
N ARG A 409 30.96 -6.25 -16.37
CA ARG A 409 30.14 -7.37 -15.92
C ARG A 409 28.86 -7.44 -16.75
N ASP A 410 28.64 -8.60 -17.37
CA ASP A 410 27.36 -8.89 -18.00
C ASP A 410 26.28 -9.02 -16.93
N LYS A 411 25.19 -8.30 -17.08
CA LYS A 411 24.11 -8.24 -16.06
C LYS A 411 23.34 -9.56 -15.91
N LEU A 412 23.32 -10.41 -16.95
CA LEU A 412 22.59 -11.68 -16.96
C LEU A 412 23.49 -12.85 -16.56
N SER A 413 24.60 -13.04 -17.27
CA SER A 413 25.51 -14.16 -17.04
C SER A 413 26.49 -13.90 -15.89
N ARG A 414 26.59 -12.62 -15.44
CA ARG A 414 27.55 -12.11 -14.43
C ARG A 414 29.02 -12.37 -14.81
N ALA A 415 29.27 -12.80 -16.05
CA ALA A 415 30.61 -12.98 -16.54
C ALA A 415 31.34 -11.63 -16.56
N LYS A 416 32.55 -11.62 -16.00
CA LYS A 416 33.40 -10.45 -15.98
C LYS A 416 34.36 -10.50 -17.17
N ARG A 417 34.55 -9.34 -17.78
CA ARG A 417 35.54 -9.17 -18.84
C ARG A 417 36.42 -7.98 -18.50
N TRP A 418 37.72 -8.15 -18.46
CA TRP A 418 38.69 -7.05 -18.42
C TRP A 418 38.71 -6.35 -19.77
N GLN A 419 38.41 -5.09 -19.79
CA GLN A 419 38.44 -4.29 -20.99
C GLN A 419 39.09 -2.94 -20.67
N GLN A 420 40.00 -2.53 -21.56
CA GLN A 420 40.59 -1.19 -21.50
C GLN A 420 39.56 -0.18 -21.98
N GLU A 421 39.43 0.94 -21.27
CA GLU A 421 38.57 2.02 -21.68
C GLU A 421 39.23 2.79 -22.83
N ASP A 422 38.48 2.91 -23.93
CA ASP A 422 38.96 3.61 -25.15
C ASP A 422 38.79 5.13 -25.08
N GLU A 423 37.94 5.58 -24.14
CA GLU A 423 37.62 6.98 -23.88
C GLU A 423 37.48 7.24 -22.38
N ASP A 424 37.60 8.54 -21.99
CA ASP A 424 37.30 8.95 -20.60
C ASP A 424 35.83 8.72 -20.27
N THR A 425 35.56 7.92 -19.23
CA THR A 425 34.20 7.60 -18.79
C THR A 425 33.88 8.37 -17.51
N ALA A 426 33.18 9.49 -17.63
CA ALA A 426 32.63 10.21 -16.50
C ALA A 426 31.26 9.69 -16.12
N TYR A 427 31.03 9.47 -14.83
CA TYR A 427 29.73 9.10 -14.32
C TYR A 427 29.29 9.95 -13.13
N LEU A 428 28.01 10.29 -13.11
CA LEU A 428 27.39 11.10 -12.07
C LEU A 428 26.61 10.22 -11.07
N ARG A 429 26.17 10.80 -9.97
CA ARG A 429 25.31 10.17 -8.97
C ARG A 429 24.19 9.30 -9.56
N ASN A 430 23.50 9.79 -10.59
CA ASN A 430 22.39 9.08 -11.23
C ASN A 430 22.82 7.84 -12.03
N ASP A 431 24.10 7.72 -12.35
CA ASP A 431 24.68 6.60 -13.08
C ASP A 431 25.14 5.48 -12.16
N LEU A 432 25.39 5.78 -10.87
CA LEU A 432 25.73 4.79 -9.86
C LEU A 432 24.67 3.70 -9.79
N ASP A 433 25.12 2.47 -9.66
CA ASP A 433 24.31 1.23 -9.60
C ASP A 433 23.45 0.93 -10.83
N LYS A 434 23.44 1.80 -11.82
CA LYS A 434 22.77 1.60 -13.12
C LYS A 434 23.77 1.21 -14.19
N LYS A 435 24.77 2.06 -14.37
CA LYS A 435 25.82 1.95 -15.38
C LYS A 435 27.14 1.54 -14.75
N VAL A 436 27.46 2.10 -13.57
CA VAL A 436 28.70 1.87 -12.85
C VAL A 436 28.41 1.39 -11.45
N VAL A 437 29.02 0.29 -11.03
CA VAL A 437 29.07 -0.16 -9.64
C VAL A 437 30.44 0.22 -9.09
N ASN A 438 30.46 1.08 -8.09
CA ASN A 438 31.69 1.44 -7.41
C ASN A 438 31.84 0.64 -6.11
N ILE A 439 32.74 -0.32 -6.09
CA ILE A 439 32.95 -1.20 -4.93
C ILE A 439 33.52 -0.42 -3.74
N SER A 440 34.36 0.59 -4.01
CA SER A 440 34.87 1.47 -2.95
C SER A 440 33.76 2.25 -2.27
N GLN A 441 32.81 2.80 -3.04
CA GLN A 441 31.64 3.49 -2.48
C GLN A 441 30.79 2.59 -1.59
N ILE A 442 30.47 1.38 -2.04
CA ILE A 442 29.72 0.42 -1.23
C ILE A 442 30.47 0.13 0.08
N ARG A 443 31.79 -0.11 -0.01
CA ARG A 443 32.65 -0.35 1.16
C ARG A 443 32.64 0.83 2.11
N THR A 444 32.82 2.04 1.60
CA THR A 444 32.84 3.29 2.38
C THR A 444 31.52 3.47 3.11
N ILE A 445 30.37 3.28 2.43
CA ILE A 445 29.05 3.37 3.04
C ILE A 445 28.89 2.34 4.19
N ILE A 446 29.25 1.06 3.91
CA ILE A 446 29.10 -0.01 4.92
C ILE A 446 30.03 0.18 6.11
N THR A 447 31.27 0.65 5.87
CA THR A 447 32.24 0.95 6.94
C THR A 447 31.71 2.10 7.80
N THR A 448 31.26 3.21 7.19
CA THR A 448 30.67 4.34 7.88
C THR A 448 29.43 3.94 8.67
N TYR A 449 28.56 3.12 8.06
CA TYR A 449 27.38 2.57 8.74
C TYR A 449 27.76 1.77 9.99
N LYS A 450 28.76 0.87 9.90
CA LYS A 450 29.27 0.11 11.05
C LYS A 450 29.75 1.02 12.16
N GLU A 451 30.47 2.08 11.83
CA GLU A 451 30.95 3.05 12.80
C GLU A 451 29.82 3.88 13.42
N ALA A 452 28.91 4.39 12.58
CA ALA A 452 27.75 5.16 13.01
C ALA A 452 26.85 4.37 13.95
N LEU A 453 26.62 3.07 13.68
CA LEU A 453 25.88 2.21 14.59
C LEU A 453 26.44 2.22 16.01
N ARG A 454 27.77 2.16 16.14
CA ARG A 454 28.46 2.08 17.44
C ARG A 454 28.56 3.40 18.16
N LYS A 455 28.65 4.50 17.41
CA LYS A 455 28.93 5.83 17.98
C LYS A 455 27.66 6.68 18.17
N GLU A 456 26.71 6.57 17.25
CA GLU A 456 25.63 7.56 17.13
C GLU A 456 24.23 6.94 17.06
N ILE A 457 24.05 5.88 16.28
CA ILE A 457 22.70 5.34 16.01
C ILE A 457 22.21 4.49 17.18
N PHE A 458 22.99 3.51 17.60
CA PHE A 458 22.70 2.64 18.75
C PHE A 458 23.95 2.42 19.62
N PRO A 459 24.46 3.46 20.31
CA PRO A 459 25.76 3.40 20.98
C PRO A 459 25.85 2.41 22.16
N ASN A 460 24.70 1.99 22.70
CA ASN A 460 24.65 1.19 23.96
C ASN A 460 24.38 -0.31 23.70
N ARG A 461 24.60 -0.80 22.48
CA ARG A 461 24.32 -2.19 22.09
C ARG A 461 25.52 -3.12 22.28
N PHE A 462 26.12 -3.11 23.46
CA PHE A 462 27.23 -4.03 23.83
C PHE A 462 26.69 -5.15 24.72
N ASP A 463 27.11 -6.38 24.43
CA ASP A 463 26.79 -7.53 25.26
C ASP A 463 27.67 -7.59 26.53
N GLU A 464 27.48 -8.60 27.37
CA GLU A 464 28.24 -8.81 28.61
C GLU A 464 29.74 -9.03 28.38
N ASN A 465 30.13 -9.43 27.16
CA ASN A 465 31.51 -9.63 26.74
C ASN A 465 32.14 -8.37 26.15
N GLY A 466 31.38 -7.28 26.00
CA GLY A 466 31.79 -6.06 25.32
C GLY A 466 31.75 -6.11 23.79
N GLU A 467 31.11 -7.13 23.22
CA GLU A 467 30.90 -7.22 21.78
C GLU A 467 29.65 -6.44 21.36
N TYR A 468 29.78 -5.73 20.22
CA TYR A 468 28.68 -4.91 19.73
C TYR A 468 27.65 -5.76 18.98
N GLU A 469 26.41 -5.73 19.43
CA GLU A 469 25.30 -6.41 18.78
C GLU A 469 24.68 -5.51 17.70
N VAL A 470 24.83 -5.92 16.43
CA VAL A 470 24.25 -5.19 15.29
C VAL A 470 22.73 -5.32 15.31
N PRO A 471 21.96 -4.22 15.27
CA PRO A 471 20.49 -4.27 15.22
C PRO A 471 20.00 -4.96 13.94
N LYS A 472 18.78 -5.50 13.95
CA LYS A 472 18.15 -6.05 12.74
C LYS A 472 18.04 -4.99 11.67
N THR A 473 18.74 -5.19 10.56
CA THR A 473 18.89 -4.22 9.47
C THR A 473 18.36 -4.79 8.16
N LEU A 474 17.55 -4.01 7.46
CA LEU A 474 17.12 -4.32 6.11
C LEU A 474 17.75 -3.35 5.12
N VAL A 475 18.52 -3.89 4.17
CA VAL A 475 19.20 -3.11 3.13
C VAL A 475 18.44 -3.21 1.81
N PHE A 476 18.12 -2.09 1.22
CA PHE A 476 17.49 -2.01 -0.09
C PHE A 476 18.52 -1.81 -1.19
N ALA A 477 18.75 -2.87 -1.95
CA ALA A 477 19.61 -2.86 -3.12
C ALA A 477 18.82 -2.56 -4.39
N LYS A 478 19.53 -2.14 -5.45
CA LYS A 478 18.92 -1.75 -6.71
C LYS A 478 18.68 -2.93 -7.66
N THR A 479 19.63 -3.82 -7.73
CA THR A 479 19.62 -5.02 -8.57
C THR A 479 20.09 -6.22 -7.78
N ASP A 480 19.80 -7.39 -8.29
CA ASP A 480 20.21 -8.67 -7.69
C ASP A 480 21.72 -8.78 -7.57
N SER A 481 22.46 -8.28 -8.58
CA SER A 481 23.92 -8.25 -8.53
C SER A 481 24.48 -7.22 -7.55
N HIS A 482 23.83 -6.07 -7.41
CA HIS A 482 24.17 -5.08 -6.40
C HIS A 482 23.94 -5.65 -4.98
N ALA A 483 22.88 -6.43 -4.78
CA ALA A 483 22.66 -7.14 -3.52
C ALA A 483 23.80 -8.09 -3.16
N ASP A 484 24.32 -8.83 -4.13
CA ASP A 484 25.46 -9.72 -3.90
C ASP A 484 26.74 -8.97 -3.54
N ASP A 485 27.03 -7.87 -4.24
CA ASP A 485 28.19 -7.01 -3.94
C ASP A 485 28.09 -6.45 -2.52
N ILE A 486 26.91 -5.96 -2.12
CA ILE A 486 26.65 -5.46 -0.77
C ILE A 486 26.85 -6.54 0.28
N ILE A 487 26.33 -7.75 0.07
CA ILE A 487 26.43 -8.86 1.03
C ILE A 487 27.88 -9.23 1.26
N ASN A 488 28.66 -9.36 0.19
CA ASN A 488 30.07 -9.71 0.29
C ASN A 488 30.85 -8.65 1.07
N ILE A 489 30.60 -7.38 0.80
CA ILE A 489 31.23 -6.27 1.51
C ILE A 489 30.76 -6.18 2.97
N ILE A 490 29.48 -6.41 3.27
CA ILE A 490 28.98 -6.46 4.65
C ILE A 490 29.71 -7.54 5.44
N ARG A 491 29.79 -8.77 4.91
CA ARG A 491 30.47 -9.88 5.58
C ARG A 491 31.94 -9.57 5.85
N GLU A 492 32.60 -8.98 4.87
CA GLU A 492 34.01 -8.57 4.98
C GLU A 492 34.20 -7.43 6.00
N VAL A 493 33.42 -6.36 5.91
CA VAL A 493 33.55 -5.17 6.78
C VAL A 493 33.21 -5.52 8.25
N PHE A 494 32.16 -6.32 8.46
CA PHE A 494 31.78 -6.73 9.82
C PHE A 494 32.64 -7.89 10.36
N ASP A 495 33.44 -8.53 9.51
CA ASP A 495 34.23 -9.73 9.81
C ASP A 495 33.35 -10.90 10.31
N GLU A 496 32.27 -11.16 9.57
CA GLU A 496 31.22 -12.08 9.95
C GLU A 496 30.97 -13.15 8.88
N GLY A 497 30.47 -14.31 9.30
CA GLY A 497 30.20 -15.45 8.44
C GLY A 497 28.93 -15.29 7.58
N ASN A 498 28.65 -16.34 6.78
CA ASN A 498 27.54 -16.37 5.80
C ASN A 498 26.15 -16.21 6.44
N ASP A 499 25.98 -16.56 7.70
CA ASP A 499 24.68 -16.47 8.39
C ASP A 499 24.37 -15.07 8.91
N PHE A 500 25.37 -14.22 9.05
CA PHE A 500 25.22 -12.84 9.52
C PHE A 500 24.40 -11.97 8.56
N CYS A 501 24.69 -12.08 7.25
CA CYS A 501 24.04 -11.33 6.21
C CYS A 501 23.51 -12.26 5.11
N LYS A 502 22.21 -12.19 4.83
CA LYS A 502 21.52 -13.03 3.84
C LYS A 502 20.82 -12.20 2.77
N LYS A 503 20.76 -12.77 1.56
CA LYS A 503 19.97 -12.23 0.46
C LYS A 503 18.52 -12.68 0.56
N VAL A 504 17.58 -11.78 0.29
CA VAL A 504 16.15 -12.10 0.22
C VAL A 504 15.59 -11.57 -1.10
N THR A 505 15.66 -12.42 -2.13
CA THR A 505 15.13 -12.13 -3.48
C THR A 505 14.53 -13.39 -4.06
N TYR A 506 13.76 -13.28 -5.15
CA TYR A 506 13.14 -14.44 -5.82
C TYR A 506 14.14 -15.39 -6.51
N LYS A 507 15.42 -14.99 -6.67
CA LYS A 507 16.45 -15.73 -7.40
C LYS A 507 17.54 -16.26 -6.47
N ILE A 508 17.18 -17.02 -5.46
CA ILE A 508 18.14 -17.66 -4.54
C ILE A 508 17.89 -19.16 -4.46
N GLU A 509 18.95 -19.92 -4.12
CA GLU A 509 18.89 -21.37 -3.92
C GLU A 509 18.11 -21.76 -2.65
N GLU A 510 18.17 -20.91 -1.62
CA GLU A 510 17.46 -21.10 -0.35
C GLU A 510 16.04 -20.47 -0.43
N ASP A 511 15.02 -21.17 0.08
CA ASP A 511 13.64 -20.65 0.08
C ASP A 511 13.57 -19.28 0.77
N PRO A 512 13.12 -18.21 0.08
CA PRO A 512 13.07 -16.87 0.63
C PRO A 512 12.18 -16.75 1.87
N LYS A 513 11.12 -17.55 1.95
CA LYS A 513 10.22 -17.57 3.11
C LYS A 513 10.93 -18.11 4.34
N SER A 514 11.80 -19.09 4.18
CA SER A 514 12.62 -19.64 5.26
C SER A 514 13.62 -18.61 5.80
N VAL A 515 14.33 -17.91 4.90
CA VAL A 515 15.29 -16.85 5.28
C VAL A 515 14.56 -15.73 6.03
N LEU A 516 13.38 -15.32 5.56
CA LEU A 516 12.56 -14.31 6.23
C LEU A 516 12.07 -14.74 7.61
N ASN A 517 11.67 -16.01 7.75
CA ASN A 517 11.26 -16.52 9.06
C ASN A 517 12.42 -16.50 10.05
N ARG A 518 13.61 -16.90 9.62
CA ARG A 518 14.83 -16.78 10.46
C ARG A 518 15.15 -15.31 10.77
N PHE A 519 15.09 -14.43 9.78
CA PHE A 519 15.34 -13.00 10.00
C PHE A 519 14.37 -12.38 11.01
N ARG A 520 13.14 -12.86 11.05
CA ARG A 520 12.07 -12.40 11.96
C ARG A 520 12.22 -12.94 13.38
N ASN A 521 12.59 -14.22 13.53
CA ASN A 521 12.43 -14.94 14.78
C ASN A 521 13.75 -15.38 15.43
N ASP A 522 14.84 -15.48 14.67
CA ASP A 522 16.11 -15.99 15.12
C ASP A 522 17.12 -14.86 15.28
N TYR A 523 18.20 -15.12 16.03
CA TYR A 523 19.30 -14.18 16.19
C TYR A 523 19.95 -13.83 14.84
N TYR A 524 20.29 -14.83 14.03
CA TYR A 524 20.80 -14.69 12.67
C TYR A 524 19.70 -14.93 11.61
N PRO A 525 19.74 -14.23 10.45
CA PRO A 525 20.68 -13.17 10.08
C PRO A 525 20.42 -11.85 10.82
N ARG A 526 21.51 -11.07 11.02
CA ARG A 526 21.40 -9.70 11.57
C ARG A 526 21.00 -8.72 10.48
N ILE A 527 21.54 -8.92 9.26
CA ILE A 527 21.29 -8.05 8.12
C ILE A 527 20.64 -8.87 6.98
N ALA A 528 19.58 -8.34 6.40
CA ALA A 528 18.96 -8.87 5.19
C ALA A 528 19.09 -7.85 4.05
N VAL A 529 19.47 -8.32 2.84
CA VAL A 529 19.57 -7.47 1.65
C VAL A 529 18.51 -7.91 0.64
N THR A 530 17.68 -6.96 0.22
CA THR A 530 16.58 -7.21 -0.71
C THR A 530 16.59 -6.23 -1.88
N VAL A 531 15.98 -6.62 -2.99
CA VAL A 531 15.71 -5.73 -4.12
C VAL A 531 14.26 -5.26 -4.07
N ASP A 532 13.29 -6.18 -4.11
CA ASP A 532 11.87 -5.86 -4.19
C ASP A 532 10.98 -6.77 -3.31
N MET A 533 11.45 -7.95 -2.95
CA MET A 533 10.61 -9.00 -2.35
C MET A 533 10.01 -8.63 -1.00
N ILE A 534 10.72 -7.84 -0.17
CA ILE A 534 10.24 -7.42 1.14
C ILE A 534 9.36 -6.16 1.04
N ALA A 535 9.26 -5.53 -0.14
CA ALA A 535 8.41 -4.35 -0.32
C ALA A 535 6.92 -4.67 -0.12
N THR A 536 6.49 -5.91 -0.37
CA THR A 536 5.08 -6.32 -0.25
C THR A 536 4.88 -7.45 0.77
N GLY A 537 3.98 -7.25 1.72
CA GLY A 537 3.38 -8.32 2.52
C GLY A 537 4.19 -8.92 3.68
N THR A 538 5.43 -8.52 3.95
CA THR A 538 6.25 -9.16 4.98
C THR A 538 6.36 -8.33 6.26
N ASP A 539 5.85 -8.83 7.37
CA ASP A 539 5.93 -8.19 8.68
C ASP A 539 7.18 -8.67 9.46
N VAL A 540 8.16 -7.78 9.67
CA VAL A 540 9.38 -8.04 10.46
C VAL A 540 9.42 -7.06 11.63
N LYS A 541 8.78 -7.42 12.74
CA LYS A 541 8.63 -6.54 13.91
C LYS A 541 9.94 -6.11 14.56
N PRO A 542 10.97 -6.98 14.70
CA PRO A 542 12.25 -6.59 15.34
C PRO A 542 13.16 -5.73 14.45
N LEU A 543 12.71 -5.29 13.29
CA LEU A 543 13.51 -4.48 12.37
C LEU A 543 13.73 -3.07 12.93
N GLU A 544 14.98 -2.67 13.12
CA GLU A 544 15.38 -1.41 13.72
C GLU A 544 16.07 -0.45 12.76
N VAL A 545 16.64 -0.93 11.67
CA VAL A 545 17.32 -0.10 10.66
C VAL A 545 16.87 -0.44 9.25
N LEU A 546 16.61 0.60 8.45
CA LEU A 546 16.41 0.53 7.02
C LEU A 546 17.56 1.26 6.32
N LEU A 547 18.44 0.54 5.62
CA LEU A 547 19.54 1.13 4.87
C LEU A 547 19.17 1.24 3.38
N PHE A 548 19.03 2.45 2.88
CA PHE A 548 18.75 2.74 1.47
C PHE A 548 20.04 2.88 0.67
N MET A 549 20.33 1.89 -0.15
CA MET A 549 21.40 1.90 -1.15
C MET A 549 20.82 1.93 -2.58
N ARG A 550 19.56 2.35 -2.70
CA ARG A 550 18.90 2.63 -3.98
C ARG A 550 18.04 3.88 -3.87
N ASP A 551 18.02 4.70 -4.91
CA ASP A 551 17.04 5.80 -5.01
C ASP A 551 15.64 5.23 -5.29
N VAL A 552 14.65 5.75 -4.60
CA VAL A 552 13.24 5.35 -4.71
C VAL A 552 12.42 6.58 -5.11
N ARG A 553 11.99 6.62 -6.37
CA ARG A 553 11.26 7.78 -6.91
C ARG A 553 9.75 7.73 -6.66
N SER A 554 9.16 6.53 -6.58
CA SER A 554 7.73 6.37 -6.25
C SER A 554 7.50 6.65 -4.77
N ILE A 555 6.62 7.60 -4.45
CA ILE A 555 6.24 7.93 -3.07
C ILE A 555 5.60 6.73 -2.39
N ASN A 556 4.68 6.04 -3.07
CA ASN A 556 3.98 4.89 -2.50
C ASN A 556 4.93 3.73 -2.19
N TYR A 557 5.89 3.49 -3.09
CA TYR A 557 6.89 2.44 -2.88
C TYR A 557 7.84 2.80 -1.73
N PHE A 558 8.26 4.05 -1.63
CA PHE A 558 9.06 4.54 -0.50
C PHE A 558 8.33 4.39 0.83
N GLU A 559 7.06 4.80 0.90
CA GLU A 559 6.23 4.66 2.11
C GLU A 559 6.03 3.19 2.51
N GLN A 560 5.90 2.28 1.56
CA GLN A 560 5.85 0.84 1.84
C GLN A 560 7.16 0.31 2.40
N MET A 561 8.30 0.73 1.83
CA MET A 561 9.63 0.37 2.35
C MET A 561 9.83 0.92 3.76
N LYS A 562 9.51 2.20 3.99
CA LYS A 562 9.53 2.84 5.31
C LYS A 562 8.62 2.10 6.30
N GLY A 563 7.43 1.73 5.87
CA GLY A 563 6.46 0.98 6.67
C GLY A 563 6.94 -0.38 7.20
N ARG A 564 8.09 -0.89 6.74
CA ARG A 564 8.69 -2.12 7.30
C ARG A 564 9.34 -1.89 8.67
N GLY A 565 9.88 -0.71 8.91
CA GLY A 565 10.49 -0.33 10.19
C GLY A 565 9.50 0.03 11.27
N THR A 566 8.28 0.41 10.91
CA THR A 566 7.32 1.08 11.80
C THR A 566 6.73 0.19 12.91
N ARG A 567 6.85 -1.13 12.82
CA ARG A 567 6.18 -2.07 13.72
C ARG A 567 6.67 -2.00 15.15
N THR A 568 5.73 -1.99 16.10
CA THR A 568 6.03 -2.20 17.52
C THR A 568 6.27 -3.67 17.82
N ILE A 569 7.07 -3.94 18.83
CA ILE A 569 7.34 -5.28 19.37
C ILE A 569 7.48 -5.18 20.87
N SER A 570 6.98 -6.17 21.62
CA SER A 570 7.19 -6.19 23.08
C SER A 570 8.67 -6.43 23.41
N ALA A 571 9.13 -5.87 24.52
CA ALA A 571 10.50 -5.99 24.97
C ALA A 571 10.98 -7.46 25.05
N ASP A 572 10.14 -8.35 25.61
CA ASP A 572 10.49 -9.77 25.73
C ASP A 572 10.70 -10.45 24.37
N LYS A 573 9.85 -10.14 23.39
CA LYS A 573 10.00 -10.68 22.02
C LYS A 573 11.18 -10.06 21.28
N LEU A 574 11.49 -8.80 21.53
CA LEU A 574 12.68 -8.16 20.96
C LEU A 574 13.96 -8.80 21.51
N LYS A 575 14.02 -9.03 22.81
CA LYS A 575 15.18 -9.66 23.48
C LYS A 575 15.48 -11.10 23.01
N LEU A 576 14.50 -11.80 22.47
CA LEU A 576 14.72 -13.11 21.84
C LEU A 576 15.60 -13.03 20.60
N VAL A 577 15.55 -11.92 19.86
CA VAL A 577 16.28 -11.73 18.59
C VAL A 577 17.36 -10.67 18.67
N THR A 578 17.27 -9.71 19.60
CA THR A 578 18.26 -8.67 19.88
C THR A 578 18.40 -8.55 21.39
N LYS A 579 19.41 -9.21 21.95
CA LYS A 579 19.56 -9.43 23.39
C LYS A 579 19.86 -8.14 24.17
N THR A 580 20.60 -7.23 23.55
CA THR A 580 21.00 -5.96 24.14
C THR A 580 19.93 -4.87 24.04
N ALA A 581 18.84 -5.13 23.32
CA ALA A 581 17.75 -4.19 23.14
C ALA A 581 16.74 -4.26 24.27
N ASP A 582 16.53 -3.17 24.98
CA ASP A 582 15.52 -3.09 26.04
C ASP A 582 14.11 -2.87 25.47
N ALA A 583 13.98 -2.02 24.46
CA ALA A 583 12.74 -1.75 23.76
C ALA A 583 13.01 -1.20 22.36
N LYS A 584 12.08 -1.38 21.45
CA LYS A 584 12.09 -0.71 20.14
C LYS A 584 11.27 0.57 20.26
N THR A 585 11.94 1.68 20.51
CA THR A 585 11.32 3.00 20.64
C THR A 585 11.17 3.73 19.32
N HIS A 586 12.08 3.48 18.39
CA HIS A 586 12.13 4.05 17.05
C HIS A 586 12.82 3.08 16.09
N PHE A 587 12.84 3.42 14.83
CA PHE A 587 13.74 2.82 13.85
C PHE A 587 14.50 3.92 13.09
N VAL A 588 15.62 3.56 12.49
CA VAL A 588 16.46 4.53 11.79
C VAL A 588 16.48 4.23 10.29
N ILE A 589 16.24 5.24 9.50
CA ILE A 589 16.47 5.22 8.05
C ILE A 589 17.88 5.74 7.82
N VAL A 590 18.78 4.87 7.38
CA VAL A 590 20.10 5.25 6.92
C VAL A 590 20.03 5.46 5.40
N ASP A 591 20.17 6.70 4.97
CA ASP A 591 20.06 7.09 3.57
C ASP A 591 21.45 7.36 2.97
N ALA A 592 21.92 6.41 2.16
CA ALA A 592 23.24 6.49 1.52
C ALA A 592 23.20 7.05 0.09
N VAL A 593 22.00 7.32 -0.45
CA VAL A 593 21.83 7.73 -1.86
C VAL A 593 20.87 8.92 -2.03
N GLY A 594 20.46 9.57 -0.94
CA GLY A 594 19.52 10.69 -0.95
C GLY A 594 18.10 10.27 -1.32
N ALA A 595 17.72 9.03 -1.00
CA ALA A 595 16.37 8.51 -1.25
C ALA A 595 15.30 9.29 -0.48
N THR A 596 15.62 9.82 0.70
CA THR A 596 14.70 10.63 1.51
C THR A 596 14.48 12.03 0.96
N LYS A 597 15.48 12.59 0.24
CA LYS A 597 15.46 13.95 -0.32
C LYS A 597 15.04 14.03 -1.78
N SER A 598 14.97 12.89 -2.49
CA SER A 598 14.62 12.87 -3.91
C SER A 598 13.16 13.25 -4.16
N LYS A 599 12.90 14.08 -5.21
CA LYS A 599 11.53 14.40 -5.61
C LYS A 599 10.80 13.12 -6.02
N LYS A 600 9.71 12.79 -5.30
CA LYS A 600 8.90 11.59 -5.54
C LYS A 600 7.90 11.83 -6.66
N THR A 601 7.82 10.90 -7.61
CA THR A 601 6.84 10.90 -8.70
C THR A 601 5.97 9.65 -8.65
N ASP A 602 4.70 9.79 -9.07
CA ASP A 602 3.78 8.66 -9.16
C ASP A 602 4.14 7.75 -10.34
N SER A 603 4.43 6.51 -10.03
CA SER A 603 4.51 5.30 -10.86
C SER A 603 5.38 5.28 -12.13
N ARG A 604 6.15 4.20 -12.33
CA ARG A 604 6.48 3.66 -13.67
C ARG A 604 6.88 2.20 -13.69
N PRO A 605 6.63 1.55 -14.83
CA PRO A 605 6.88 0.13 -15.04
C PRO A 605 8.12 -0.19 -15.89
N LEU A 606 8.61 -1.40 -15.84
CA LEU A 606 8.97 -2.39 -16.84
C LEU A 606 10.36 -2.53 -17.41
N GLU A 607 10.94 -3.77 -17.35
CA GLU A 607 11.95 -4.27 -18.27
C GLU A 607 11.99 -5.80 -18.41
N ARG A 608 12.27 -6.31 -19.63
CA ARG A 608 12.59 -7.72 -19.92
C ARG A 608 13.84 -7.84 -20.77
N ALA A 609 14.52 -8.96 -20.66
CA ALA A 609 15.84 -9.23 -21.24
C ALA A 609 15.86 -10.32 -22.33
N PRO A 610 16.65 -10.22 -23.38
CA PRO A 610 17.15 -11.34 -24.16
C PRO A 610 18.66 -11.36 -24.39
N THR A 611 19.18 -12.48 -24.89
CA THR A 611 20.54 -12.96 -24.82
C THR A 611 21.52 -12.45 -25.88
N ILE A 612 21.07 -11.80 -26.95
CA ILE A 612 21.94 -11.30 -28.05
C ILE A 612 22.33 -9.85 -27.82
N PRO A 613 23.61 -9.42 -27.95
CA PRO A 613 23.98 -8.02 -27.82
C PRO A 613 23.24 -7.10 -28.79
N LEU A 614 22.92 -5.86 -28.37
CA LEU A 614 22.23 -4.89 -29.25
C LEU A 614 23.00 -4.61 -30.52
N LYS A 615 24.34 -4.51 -30.42
CA LYS A 615 25.23 -4.30 -31.55
C LYS A 615 25.08 -5.42 -32.60
N ASP A 616 24.98 -6.67 -32.14
CA ASP A 616 24.83 -7.83 -33.03
C ASP A 616 23.45 -7.85 -33.68
N LEU A 617 22.38 -7.47 -32.98
CA LEU A 617 21.06 -7.31 -33.56
C LEU A 617 20.99 -6.21 -34.61
N LEU A 618 21.61 -5.04 -34.32
CA LEU A 618 21.69 -3.92 -35.27
C LEU A 618 22.46 -4.35 -36.55
N GLN A 619 23.55 -5.08 -36.36
CA GLN A 619 24.37 -5.57 -37.47
C GLN A 619 23.63 -6.66 -38.27
N ALA A 620 22.93 -7.58 -37.63
CA ALA A 620 22.15 -8.63 -38.27
C ALA A 620 21.03 -8.04 -39.16
N VAL A 621 20.26 -7.04 -38.65
CA VAL A 621 19.25 -6.36 -39.45
C VAL A 621 19.86 -5.59 -40.62
N THR A 622 21.02 -4.92 -40.40
CA THR A 622 21.73 -4.22 -41.47
C THR A 622 22.23 -5.15 -42.55
N MET A 623 22.65 -6.36 -42.19
CA MET A 623 23.08 -7.41 -43.10
C MET A 623 21.93 -8.17 -43.81
N GLY A 624 20.69 -7.85 -43.42
CA GLY A 624 19.49 -8.43 -44.06
C GLY A 624 19.12 -9.82 -43.57
N VAL A 625 19.48 -10.18 -42.32
CA VAL A 625 18.99 -11.41 -41.68
C VAL A 625 17.47 -11.29 -41.56
N GLN A 626 16.73 -12.32 -41.96
CA GLN A 626 15.24 -12.30 -42.05
C GLN A 626 14.57 -13.10 -40.94
N GLU A 627 15.17 -13.14 -39.74
CA GLU A 627 14.64 -13.89 -38.62
C GLU A 627 13.74 -12.98 -37.76
N GLU A 628 12.50 -13.43 -37.50
CA GLU A 628 11.50 -12.72 -36.69
C GLU A 628 12.03 -12.33 -35.31
N ASP A 629 12.73 -13.25 -34.64
CA ASP A 629 13.29 -13.03 -33.28
C ASP A 629 14.32 -11.89 -33.27
N VAL A 630 15.09 -11.73 -34.33
CA VAL A 630 16.09 -10.66 -34.48
C VAL A 630 15.37 -9.29 -34.57
N TYR A 631 14.36 -9.18 -35.42
CA TYR A 631 13.62 -7.92 -35.62
C TYR A 631 12.83 -7.53 -34.39
N LEU A 632 12.09 -8.47 -33.82
CA LEU A 632 11.28 -8.20 -32.62
C LEU A 632 12.15 -7.90 -31.40
N SER A 633 13.29 -8.60 -31.24
CA SER A 633 14.26 -8.31 -30.17
C SER A 633 14.89 -6.93 -30.33
N LEU A 634 15.25 -6.55 -31.56
CA LEU A 634 15.75 -5.21 -31.85
C LEU A 634 14.67 -4.16 -31.56
N ALA A 635 13.45 -4.37 -32.04
CA ALA A 635 12.33 -3.46 -31.82
C ALA A 635 12.10 -3.22 -30.32
N ASN A 636 12.04 -4.27 -29.52
CA ASN A 636 11.88 -4.19 -28.08
C ASN A 636 13.01 -3.40 -27.38
N ARG A 637 14.25 -3.58 -27.83
CA ARG A 637 15.40 -2.84 -27.28
C ARG A 637 15.40 -1.38 -27.66
N LEU A 638 15.01 -1.08 -28.90
CA LEU A 638 14.89 0.31 -29.35
C LEU A 638 13.75 1.05 -28.63
N ILE A 639 12.61 0.38 -28.36
CA ILE A 639 11.54 0.94 -27.52
C ILE A 639 12.04 1.28 -26.13
N ARG A 640 12.88 0.44 -25.56
CA ARG A 640 13.46 0.66 -24.23
C ARG A 640 14.47 1.79 -24.24
N LEU A 641 15.34 1.80 -25.26
CA LEU A 641 16.33 2.85 -25.44
C LEU A 641 15.66 4.20 -25.61
N GLU A 642 14.59 4.29 -26.41
CA GLU A 642 13.85 5.53 -26.65
C GLU A 642 13.38 6.22 -25.36
N LYS A 643 12.95 5.41 -24.36
CA LYS A 643 12.50 5.92 -23.05
C LYS A 643 13.62 6.49 -22.18
N GLN A 644 14.86 6.17 -22.51
CA GLN A 644 16.05 6.59 -21.76
C GLN A 644 16.76 7.77 -22.44
N LEU A 645 16.46 8.04 -23.71
CA LEU A 645 17.09 9.06 -24.51
C LEU A 645 16.64 10.46 -24.13
N THR A 646 17.59 11.39 -24.12
CA THR A 646 17.32 12.83 -24.12
C THR A 646 16.78 13.27 -25.48
N ASP A 647 16.15 14.44 -25.54
CA ASP A 647 15.59 14.95 -26.79
C ASP A 647 16.68 15.22 -27.83
N ALA A 648 17.85 15.67 -27.42
CA ALA A 648 19.02 15.87 -28.32
C ALA A 648 19.52 14.54 -28.90
N GLU A 649 19.53 13.43 -28.13
CA GLU A 649 19.88 12.10 -28.62
C GLU A 649 18.85 11.58 -29.61
N LYS A 650 17.56 11.82 -29.37
CA LYS A 650 16.46 11.45 -30.29
C LYS A 650 16.59 12.21 -31.60
N GLU A 651 16.85 13.50 -31.55
CA GLU A 651 17.08 14.33 -32.75
C GLU A 651 18.28 13.83 -33.57
N LYS A 652 19.37 13.48 -32.89
CA LYS A 652 20.55 12.96 -33.56
C LYS A 652 20.31 11.57 -34.19
N ILE A 653 19.60 10.69 -33.52
CA ILE A 653 19.17 9.40 -34.09
C ILE A 653 18.29 9.64 -35.32
N GLN A 654 17.34 10.55 -35.24
CA GLN A 654 16.43 10.89 -36.34
C GLN A 654 17.19 11.45 -37.54
N GLU A 655 18.19 12.30 -37.30
CA GLU A 655 19.09 12.81 -38.35
C GLU A 655 19.82 11.65 -39.05
N LEU A 656 20.46 10.74 -38.29
CA LEU A 656 21.21 9.59 -38.82
C LEU A 656 20.29 8.55 -39.48
N ALA A 657 19.04 8.46 -39.06
CA ALA A 657 18.01 7.60 -39.64
C ALA A 657 17.25 8.23 -40.81
N LYS A 658 17.82 9.28 -41.46
CA LYS A 658 17.27 9.95 -42.65
C LYS A 658 15.86 10.53 -42.40
N GLY A 659 15.64 11.08 -41.20
CA GLY A 659 14.40 11.73 -40.77
C GLY A 659 13.38 10.82 -40.10
N LYS A 660 13.61 9.51 -40.01
CA LYS A 660 12.74 8.59 -39.28
C LYS A 660 13.00 8.65 -37.78
N SER A 661 11.94 8.78 -36.99
CA SER A 661 12.05 8.69 -35.54
C SER A 661 12.29 7.25 -35.10
N LEU A 662 12.81 7.06 -33.89
CA LEU A 662 13.02 5.73 -33.32
C LEU A 662 11.71 4.94 -33.23
N LYS A 663 10.57 5.61 -32.97
CA LYS A 663 9.23 5.02 -32.99
C LYS A 663 8.85 4.48 -34.38
N GLN A 664 9.14 5.24 -35.43
CA GLN A 664 8.87 4.81 -36.80
C GLN A 664 9.74 3.62 -37.20
N MET A 665 11.03 3.66 -36.84
CA MET A 665 11.93 2.52 -37.08
C MET A 665 11.46 1.26 -36.34
N THR A 666 11.05 1.41 -35.10
CA THR A 666 10.53 0.30 -34.30
C THR A 666 9.23 -0.26 -34.87
N ARG A 667 8.34 0.59 -35.34
CA ARG A 667 7.10 0.17 -36.00
C ARG A 667 7.40 -0.61 -37.28
N GLU A 668 8.30 -0.16 -38.13
CA GLU A 668 8.68 -0.85 -39.36
C GLU A 668 9.29 -2.25 -39.09
N LEU A 669 10.05 -2.38 -38.00
CA LEU A 669 10.59 -3.67 -37.58
C LEU A 669 9.49 -4.66 -37.17
N ILE A 670 8.46 -4.19 -36.47
CA ILE A 670 7.32 -5.01 -36.05
C ILE A 670 6.41 -5.34 -37.23
N GLU A 671 6.08 -4.36 -38.07
CA GLU A 671 5.22 -4.52 -39.22
C GLU A 671 5.77 -5.49 -40.28
N ALA A 672 7.10 -5.70 -40.32
CA ALA A 672 7.74 -6.65 -41.22
C ALA A 672 7.31 -8.11 -40.95
N PHE A 673 6.78 -8.40 -39.75
CA PHE A 673 6.31 -9.74 -39.35
C PHE A 673 4.83 -9.73 -38.89
N ASP A 674 4.14 -8.60 -39.04
CA ASP A 674 2.70 -8.51 -38.76
C ASP A 674 1.89 -9.15 -39.90
N ALA A 675 1.18 -10.23 -39.58
CA ALA A 675 0.43 -11.02 -40.56
C ALA A 675 -0.65 -10.19 -41.27
N ASP A 676 -1.27 -9.23 -40.59
CA ASP A 676 -2.31 -8.40 -41.15
C ASP A 676 -1.72 -7.36 -42.14
N VAL A 677 -0.59 -6.75 -41.76
CA VAL A 677 0.11 -5.77 -42.63
C VAL A 677 0.69 -6.48 -43.86
N ILE A 678 1.22 -7.69 -43.69
CA ILE A 678 1.69 -8.51 -44.82
C ILE A 678 0.52 -8.86 -45.74
N ALA A 679 -0.63 -9.29 -45.19
CA ALA A 679 -1.83 -9.62 -45.96
C ALA A 679 -2.38 -8.41 -46.72
N ASP A 680 -2.42 -7.23 -46.08
CA ASP A 680 -2.88 -6.00 -46.75
C ASP A 680 -1.99 -5.63 -47.94
N LYS A 681 -0.67 -5.71 -47.78
CA LYS A 681 0.27 -5.48 -48.88
C LYS A 681 0.21 -6.55 -49.98
N ALA A 682 0.06 -7.80 -49.59
CA ALA A 682 -0.11 -8.92 -50.51
C ALA A 682 -1.41 -8.75 -51.32
N ASN A 683 -2.50 -8.30 -50.70
CA ASN A 683 -3.76 -8.03 -51.37
C ASN A 683 -3.62 -6.97 -52.48
N VAL A 684 -2.78 -5.94 -52.24
CA VAL A 684 -2.46 -4.93 -53.28
C VAL A 684 -1.73 -5.57 -54.49
N LEU A 685 -0.80 -6.50 -54.22
CA LEU A 685 -0.07 -7.24 -55.25
C LEU A 685 -1.00 -8.21 -55.99
N ILE A 686 -1.82 -8.95 -55.29
CA ILE A 686 -2.79 -9.91 -55.81
C ILE A 686 -3.85 -9.19 -56.69
N ALA A 687 -4.24 -7.95 -56.32
CA ALA A 687 -5.17 -7.15 -57.09
C ALA A 687 -4.64 -6.82 -58.50
N GLN A 688 -3.33 -6.83 -58.71
CA GLN A 688 -2.67 -6.59 -60.00
C GLN A 688 -2.63 -7.85 -60.89
N ILE A 689 -2.93 -9.03 -60.34
CA ILE A 689 -2.96 -10.29 -61.07
C ILE A 689 -4.38 -10.44 -61.63
N PRO A 690 -4.55 -10.72 -62.95
CA PRO A 690 -5.83 -11.03 -63.55
C PRO A 690 -6.55 -12.15 -62.81
N ILE A 691 -7.89 -12.04 -62.67
CA ILE A 691 -8.69 -12.95 -61.81
C ILE A 691 -8.55 -14.41 -62.27
N ASP A 692 -8.46 -14.66 -63.57
CA ASP A 692 -8.31 -15.96 -64.18
C ASP A 692 -6.91 -16.58 -64.02
N GLU A 693 -5.96 -15.79 -63.61
CA GLU A 693 -4.57 -16.25 -63.36
C GLU A 693 -4.22 -16.39 -61.86
N ARG A 694 -5.16 -16.11 -60.95
CA ARG A 694 -4.94 -16.23 -59.50
C ARG A 694 -4.95 -17.71 -59.09
N THR A 695 -3.79 -18.18 -58.67
CA THR A 695 -3.66 -19.51 -58.08
C THR A 695 -3.11 -19.40 -56.66
N PRO A 696 -3.31 -20.39 -55.77
CA PRO A 696 -2.79 -20.37 -54.40
C PRO A 696 -1.28 -20.09 -54.34
N GLU A 697 -0.50 -20.66 -55.31
CA GLU A 697 0.93 -20.45 -55.36
C GLU A 697 1.30 -18.99 -55.68
N LYS A 698 0.53 -18.33 -56.59
CA LYS A 698 0.71 -16.88 -56.86
C LYS A 698 0.31 -15.99 -55.67
N GLU A 699 -0.70 -16.39 -54.88
CA GLU A 699 -1.07 -15.69 -53.66
C GLU A 699 -0.04 -15.85 -52.56
N ASP A 700 0.56 -17.05 -52.39
CA ASP A 700 1.64 -17.30 -51.47
C ASP A 700 2.92 -16.56 -51.90
N GLN A 701 3.20 -16.48 -53.20
CA GLN A 701 4.34 -15.69 -53.71
C GLN A 701 4.12 -14.20 -53.43
N ALA A 702 2.89 -13.67 -53.65
CA ALA A 702 2.59 -12.27 -53.35
C ALA A 702 2.74 -11.95 -51.85
N ARG A 703 2.44 -12.89 -50.98
CA ARG A 703 2.68 -12.73 -49.55
C ARG A 703 4.19 -12.71 -49.21
N ALA A 704 4.94 -13.59 -49.81
CA ALA A 704 6.42 -13.63 -49.67
C ALA A 704 7.06 -12.32 -50.19
N ASP A 705 6.62 -11.84 -51.36
CA ASP A 705 7.10 -10.59 -51.97
C ASP A 705 6.72 -9.37 -51.08
N ALA A 706 5.51 -9.38 -50.49
CA ALA A 706 5.03 -8.31 -49.61
C ALA A 706 5.87 -8.29 -48.28
N GLN A 707 6.17 -9.45 -47.74
CA GLN A 707 7.02 -9.56 -46.53
C GLN A 707 8.45 -9.13 -46.85
N GLU A 708 9.03 -9.58 -47.97
CA GLU A 708 10.39 -9.18 -48.38
C GLU A 708 10.51 -7.65 -48.55
N ALA A 709 9.47 -7.03 -49.13
CA ALA A 709 9.40 -5.57 -49.28
C ALA A 709 9.34 -4.85 -47.94
N LEU A 710 8.62 -5.38 -46.95
CA LEU A 710 8.57 -4.85 -45.58
C LEU A 710 9.91 -5.00 -44.86
N LEU A 711 10.52 -6.16 -44.93
CA LEU A 711 11.84 -6.46 -44.38
C LEU A 711 12.90 -5.51 -44.95
N LYS A 712 12.89 -5.31 -46.26
CA LYS A 712 13.77 -4.36 -46.95
C LYS A 712 13.54 -2.92 -46.47
N THR A 713 12.31 -2.52 -46.31
CA THR A 713 11.98 -1.16 -45.81
C THR A 713 12.47 -0.94 -44.40
N ALA A 714 12.32 -1.92 -43.53
CA ALA A 714 12.77 -1.87 -42.13
C ALA A 714 14.30 -1.87 -42.03
N SER A 715 14.99 -2.73 -42.81
CA SER A 715 16.45 -2.90 -42.74
C SER A 715 17.23 -1.73 -43.35
N LEU A 716 16.71 -1.10 -44.43
CA LEU A 716 17.41 -0.01 -45.16
C LEU A 716 17.62 1.25 -44.31
N THR A 717 16.94 1.39 -43.22
CA THR A 717 17.08 2.52 -42.29
C THR A 717 18.36 2.38 -41.45
N PHE A 718 18.76 1.15 -41.16
CA PHE A 718 19.94 0.86 -40.35
C PHE A 718 21.21 0.93 -41.20
N ASN A 719 22.20 1.61 -40.69
CA ASN A 719 23.52 1.78 -41.32
C ASN A 719 24.59 1.88 -40.23
N GLY A 720 25.86 1.67 -40.63
CA GLY A 720 26.95 1.64 -39.66
C GLY A 720 27.05 2.87 -38.76
N LYS A 721 26.81 4.08 -39.27
CA LYS A 721 26.84 5.32 -38.45
C LYS A 721 25.70 5.38 -37.44
N LEU A 722 24.50 5.00 -37.85
CA LEU A 722 23.33 4.93 -36.97
C LEU A 722 23.53 3.85 -35.92
N ASN A 723 23.98 2.68 -36.34
CA ASN A 723 24.21 1.53 -35.45
C ASN A 723 25.27 1.85 -34.38
N ASP A 724 26.39 2.45 -34.79
CA ASP A 724 27.44 2.89 -33.87
C ASP A 724 26.92 3.96 -32.89
N HIS A 725 26.11 4.89 -33.38
CA HIS A 725 25.52 5.90 -32.50
C HIS A 725 24.55 5.30 -31.51
N ILE A 726 23.63 4.42 -31.94
CA ILE A 726 22.69 3.72 -31.06
C ILE A 726 23.43 2.88 -30.03
N ASP A 727 24.50 2.17 -30.42
CA ASP A 727 25.29 1.34 -29.51
C ASP A 727 26.11 2.21 -28.53
N ASN A 728 26.63 3.35 -28.96
CA ASN A 728 27.33 4.28 -28.08
C ASN A 728 26.38 4.93 -27.07
N VAL A 729 25.22 5.38 -27.50
CA VAL A 729 24.17 5.88 -26.59
C VAL A 729 23.73 4.79 -25.62
N ARG A 730 23.60 3.52 -26.07
CA ARG A 730 23.35 2.41 -25.17
C ARG A 730 24.49 2.17 -24.18
N LYS A 731 25.73 2.25 -24.59
CA LYS A 731 26.92 2.05 -23.72
C LYS A 731 26.96 3.09 -22.60
N GLN A 732 26.50 4.30 -22.85
CA GLN A 732 26.29 5.31 -21.81
C GLN A 732 25.26 4.87 -20.76
N HIS A 733 24.42 3.86 -21.08
CA HIS A 733 23.45 3.24 -20.22
C HIS A 733 23.86 1.83 -19.70
N ASP A 734 25.06 1.30 -20.00
CA ASP A 734 25.61 0.06 -19.44
C ASP A 734 26.29 0.28 -18.09
N GLN A 735 26.31 -0.76 -17.24
CA GLN A 735 26.92 -0.70 -15.92
C GLN A 735 28.42 -1.05 -15.99
N ILE A 736 29.28 -0.14 -15.56
CA ILE A 736 30.72 -0.34 -15.39
C ILE A 736 30.99 -0.58 -13.90
N ILE A 737 31.88 -1.54 -13.58
CA ILE A 737 32.38 -1.76 -12.22
C ILE A 737 33.68 -0.97 -12.07
N ASP A 738 33.65 0.06 -11.25
CA ASP A 738 34.80 0.89 -10.94
C ASP A 738 35.50 0.36 -9.70
N HIS A 739 36.77 -0.08 -9.88
CA HIS A 739 37.68 -0.48 -8.80
C HIS A 739 38.81 0.53 -8.61
N ILE A 740 38.80 1.63 -9.37
CA ILE A 740 39.94 2.55 -9.50
C ILE A 740 39.73 3.74 -8.58
N ASN A 741 38.54 4.32 -8.62
CA ASN A 741 38.24 5.51 -7.83
C ASN A 741 37.96 5.12 -6.38
N LEU A 742 38.76 5.69 -5.47
CA LEU A 742 38.52 5.57 -4.03
C LEU A 742 37.50 6.62 -3.61
N ASP A 743 36.62 6.21 -2.71
CA ASP A 743 35.56 7.08 -2.20
C ASP A 743 35.86 7.54 -0.78
N GLU A 744 35.51 8.78 -0.43
CA GLU A 744 35.68 9.37 0.87
C GLU A 744 34.35 9.88 1.40
N VAL A 745 34.16 9.78 2.73
CA VAL A 745 32.94 10.30 3.37
C VAL A 745 33.00 11.82 3.40
N THR A 746 31.98 12.45 2.83
CA THR A 746 31.84 13.91 2.88
C THR A 746 30.89 14.34 4.01
N LYS A 747 29.97 13.46 4.43
CA LYS A 747 29.00 13.72 5.46
C LYS A 747 28.53 12.43 6.12
N ALA A 748 28.54 12.39 7.43
CA ALA A 748 27.94 11.35 8.24
C ALA A 748 27.38 12.01 9.49
N GLU A 749 26.10 12.37 9.44
CA GLU A 749 25.41 13.08 10.53
C GLU A 749 23.90 12.96 10.39
N TRP A 750 23.17 13.36 11.44
CA TRP A 750 21.72 13.47 11.41
C TRP A 750 21.27 14.53 10.37
N ASP A 751 20.14 14.26 9.73
CA ASP A 751 19.60 15.17 8.71
C ASP A 751 19.24 16.53 9.35
N THR A 752 19.73 17.62 8.75
CA THR A 752 19.45 18.99 9.23
C THR A 752 17.97 19.34 9.16
N GLU A 753 17.21 18.81 8.18
CA GLU A 753 15.75 18.97 8.17
C GLU A 753 15.08 18.29 9.36
N SER A 754 15.62 17.16 9.84
CA SER A 754 15.14 16.49 11.05
C SER A 754 15.42 17.34 12.28
N VAL A 755 16.59 17.98 12.37
CA VAL A 755 16.93 18.89 13.47
C VAL A 755 16.06 20.15 13.46
N ASP A 756 15.79 20.73 12.29
CA ASP A 756 14.93 21.92 12.20
C ASP A 756 13.45 21.58 12.50
N LYS A 757 12.98 20.43 12.06
CA LYS A 757 11.66 19.90 12.43
C LYS A 757 11.55 19.62 13.91
N ALA A 758 12.61 19.05 14.51
CA ALA A 758 12.68 18.79 15.94
C ALA A 758 12.63 20.10 16.75
N LYS A 759 13.37 21.13 16.33
CA LYS A 759 13.30 22.47 16.95
C LYS A 759 11.92 23.10 16.82
N ALA A 760 11.30 23.01 15.64
CA ALA A 760 9.96 23.52 15.42
C ALA A 760 8.95 22.80 16.33
N LEU A 761 9.02 21.49 16.43
CA LEU A 761 8.15 20.68 17.28
C LEU A 761 8.27 21.03 18.77
N ILE A 762 9.51 21.23 19.27
CA ILE A 762 9.76 21.64 20.64
C ILE A 762 9.22 23.05 20.89
N ASN A 763 9.39 23.96 19.95
CA ASN A 763 8.84 25.30 20.05
C ASN A 763 7.31 25.27 20.07
N ASP A 764 6.67 24.54 19.16
CA ASP A 764 5.22 24.37 19.10
C ASP A 764 4.67 23.78 20.41
N PHE A 765 5.37 22.78 21.00
CA PHE A 765 5.00 22.24 22.28
C PHE A 765 5.11 23.28 23.41
N SER A 766 6.21 24.03 23.46
CA SER A 766 6.41 25.08 24.44
C SER A 766 5.35 26.20 24.32
N GLU A 767 5.03 26.62 23.10
CA GLU A 767 4.00 27.61 22.84
C GLU A 767 2.60 27.11 23.24
N TYR A 768 2.30 25.84 22.93
CA TYR A 768 1.04 25.22 23.33
C TYR A 768 0.86 25.20 24.84
N LEU A 769 1.90 24.77 25.60
CA LEU A 769 1.84 24.78 27.05
C LEU A 769 1.64 26.20 27.62
N LYS A 770 2.36 27.19 27.08
CA LYS A 770 2.25 28.59 27.50
C LYS A 770 0.86 29.20 27.20
N ALA A 771 0.31 28.89 26.03
CA ALA A 771 -1.02 29.38 25.62
C ALA A 771 -2.14 28.84 26.50
N ASN A 772 -1.99 27.60 27.01
CA ASN A 772 -3.02 26.93 27.82
C ASN A 772 -2.76 27.01 29.31
N LYS A 773 -1.75 27.75 29.78
CA LYS A 773 -1.38 27.83 31.20
C LYS A 773 -2.49 28.38 32.10
N ASP A 774 -3.31 29.32 31.61
CA ASP A 774 -4.39 29.94 32.35
C ASP A 774 -5.69 29.11 32.35
N GLU A 775 -5.83 28.21 31.37
CA GLU A 775 -7.03 27.37 31.23
C GLU A 775 -6.87 26.01 31.93
N ILE A 776 -5.65 25.49 32.02
CA ILE A 776 -5.36 24.16 32.58
C ILE A 776 -4.65 24.34 33.92
N GLN A 777 -5.30 23.92 35.00
CA GLN A 777 -4.82 24.12 36.37
C GLN A 777 -3.41 23.54 36.60
N ALA A 778 -3.09 22.36 36.04
CA ALA A 778 -1.77 21.77 36.14
C ALA A 778 -0.69 22.68 35.54
N LEU A 779 -0.93 23.27 34.36
CA LEU A 779 0.02 24.17 33.72
C LEU A 779 0.21 25.47 34.49
N SER A 780 -0.88 26.04 35.00
CA SER A 780 -0.80 27.20 35.90
C SER A 780 0.09 26.94 37.14
N ILE A 781 -0.01 25.74 37.71
CA ILE A 781 0.83 25.35 38.84
C ILE A 781 2.29 25.22 38.40
N PHE A 782 2.58 24.61 37.27
CA PHE A 782 3.95 24.44 36.78
C PHE A 782 4.62 25.78 36.49
N TYR A 783 3.91 26.73 35.85
CA TYR A 783 4.48 28.01 35.43
C TYR A 783 4.48 29.07 36.56
N ASP A 784 3.36 29.24 37.23
CA ASP A 784 3.09 30.44 38.04
C ASP A 784 3.06 30.16 39.53
N GLN A 785 2.92 28.89 39.95
CA GLN A 785 2.73 28.52 41.37
C GLN A 785 3.69 27.41 41.82
N PRO A 786 5.01 27.66 41.85
CA PRO A 786 5.98 26.63 42.20
C PRO A 786 5.76 26.00 43.59
N TYR A 787 5.21 26.76 44.59
CA TYR A 787 4.89 26.26 45.91
C TYR A 787 3.68 25.29 45.94
N ASN A 788 2.85 25.26 44.88
CA ASN A 788 1.72 24.35 44.76
C ASN A 788 2.01 23.07 43.93
N ARG A 789 3.23 22.89 43.42
CA ARG A 789 3.60 21.71 42.62
C ARG A 789 3.35 20.39 43.35
N ARG A 790 3.45 20.39 44.69
CA ARG A 790 3.12 19.24 45.52
C ARG A 790 1.65 18.80 45.42
N ASN A 791 0.78 19.65 44.97
CA ASN A 791 -0.65 19.38 44.84
C ASN A 791 -1.05 18.92 43.42
N ILE A 792 -0.11 18.65 42.54
CA ILE A 792 -0.37 18.13 41.20
C ILE A 792 -0.80 16.68 41.30
N THR A 793 -1.97 16.36 40.77
CA THR A 793 -2.54 15.01 40.80
C THR A 793 -2.51 14.37 39.40
N PHE A 794 -2.59 13.05 39.39
CA PHE A 794 -2.73 12.26 38.15
C PHE A 794 -3.86 12.79 37.25
N LYS A 795 -5.01 13.13 37.82
CA LYS A 795 -6.16 13.67 37.10
C LYS A 795 -5.83 14.97 36.37
N MET A 796 -5.09 15.86 37.01
CA MET A 796 -4.66 17.12 36.40
C MET A 796 -3.70 16.92 35.23
N ILE A 797 -2.76 15.98 35.34
CA ILE A 797 -1.84 15.68 34.23
C ILE A 797 -2.55 14.97 33.09
N LYS A 798 -3.51 14.10 33.41
CA LYS A 798 -4.34 13.45 32.41
C LYS A 798 -5.18 14.46 31.62
N GLU A 799 -5.71 15.50 32.26
CA GLU A 799 -6.44 16.58 31.60
C GLU A 799 -5.56 17.30 30.55
N VAL A 800 -4.29 17.59 30.91
CA VAL A 800 -3.32 18.15 29.95
C VAL A 800 -3.13 17.21 28.77
N MET A 801 -2.95 15.91 29.05
CA MET A 801 -2.77 14.88 28.01
C MET A 801 -3.95 14.76 27.09
N ASP A 802 -5.17 14.68 27.65
CA ASP A 802 -6.41 14.53 26.88
C ASP A 802 -6.65 15.75 25.98
N LYS A 803 -6.41 16.96 26.50
CA LYS A 803 -6.52 18.19 25.73
C LYS A 803 -5.44 18.26 24.64
N LEU A 804 -4.20 17.92 24.96
CA LEU A 804 -3.09 17.86 24.00
C LEU A 804 -3.38 16.88 22.84
N LYS A 805 -3.86 15.68 23.16
CA LYS A 805 -4.23 14.66 22.16
C LYS A 805 -5.38 15.13 21.27
N LEU A 806 -6.33 15.87 21.82
CA LEU A 806 -7.49 16.36 21.07
C LEU A 806 -7.12 17.51 20.13
N GLU A 807 -6.34 18.48 20.61
CA GLU A 807 -6.08 19.73 19.91
C GLU A 807 -4.81 19.69 19.05
N LYS A 808 -3.77 19.01 19.54
CA LYS A 808 -2.43 18.97 18.92
C LYS A 808 -1.80 17.57 18.98
N PRO A 809 -2.38 16.56 18.33
CA PRO A 809 -1.91 15.19 18.38
C PRO A 809 -0.45 15.01 17.95
N MET A 810 0.07 15.91 17.12
CA MET A 810 1.49 15.91 16.71
C MET A 810 2.46 16.26 17.84
N LEU A 811 1.98 16.86 18.94
CA LEU A 811 2.74 17.21 20.12
C LEU A 811 2.70 16.11 21.19
N ALA A 812 2.41 14.87 20.82
CA ALA A 812 2.45 13.73 21.75
C ALA A 812 3.81 13.62 22.45
N PRO A 813 3.86 13.25 23.73
CA PRO A 813 5.09 13.24 24.52
C PRO A 813 6.23 12.45 23.88
N ALA A 814 5.96 11.29 23.28
CA ALA A 814 6.98 10.49 22.60
C ALA A 814 7.63 11.23 21.41
N HIS A 815 6.85 12.00 20.64
CA HIS A 815 7.37 12.81 19.52
C HIS A 815 8.26 13.95 20.01
N VAL A 816 7.79 14.68 21.04
CA VAL A 816 8.55 15.79 21.62
C VAL A 816 9.82 15.29 22.29
N TRP A 817 9.75 14.10 22.93
CA TRP A 817 10.94 13.45 23.52
C TRP A 817 11.98 13.11 22.45
N SER A 818 11.54 12.49 21.33
CA SER A 818 12.43 12.18 20.21
C SER A 818 13.02 13.44 19.58
N ALA A 819 12.24 14.53 19.52
CA ALA A 819 12.74 15.80 19.03
C ALA A 819 13.86 16.37 19.95
N TYR A 820 13.72 16.25 21.27
CA TYR A 820 14.82 16.60 22.19
C TYR A 820 16.04 15.71 21.99
N ALA A 821 15.84 14.39 21.80
CA ALA A 821 16.94 13.45 21.56
C ALA A 821 17.71 13.73 20.26
N CYS A 822 17.06 14.33 19.24
CA CYS A 822 17.72 14.78 18.02
C CYS A 822 18.57 16.04 18.20
N ILE A 823 18.31 16.85 19.24
CA ILE A 823 18.96 18.17 19.41
C ILE A 823 19.95 18.16 20.59
N GLU A 824 19.61 17.43 21.64
CA GLU A 824 20.37 17.37 22.88
C GLU A 824 20.79 15.92 23.17
N GLU A 825 21.91 15.72 23.87
CA GLU A 825 22.30 14.38 24.33
C GLU A 825 21.37 13.95 25.48
N VAL A 826 20.27 13.26 25.13
CA VAL A 826 19.33 12.72 26.11
C VAL A 826 19.84 11.39 26.60
N LYS A 827 20.23 11.33 27.88
CA LYS A 827 20.84 10.15 28.52
C LYS A 827 19.88 9.01 28.86
N SER A 828 18.59 9.16 28.52
CA SER A 828 17.57 8.17 28.86
C SER A 828 16.52 8.05 27.77
N ASP A 829 16.04 6.82 27.57
CA ASP A 829 14.92 6.56 26.67
C ASP A 829 13.63 7.21 27.16
N CYS A 830 12.70 7.45 26.22
CA CYS A 830 11.38 7.96 26.55
C CYS A 830 10.64 7.00 27.51
N PRO A 831 10.07 7.50 28.62
CA PRO A 831 9.27 6.67 29.51
C PRO A 831 8.16 5.92 28.76
N LYS A 832 7.89 4.68 29.17
CA LYS A 832 6.80 3.88 28.61
C LYS A 832 5.42 4.45 28.95
N ASP A 833 5.31 5.06 30.13
CA ASP A 833 4.11 5.74 30.55
C ASP A 833 4.11 7.16 29.99
N GLU A 834 3.10 7.44 29.16
CA GLU A 834 2.94 8.72 28.45
C GLU A 834 2.78 9.90 29.41
N LEU A 835 2.13 9.70 30.55
CA LEU A 835 1.95 10.76 31.54
C LEU A 835 3.27 11.09 32.21
N THR A 836 4.08 10.10 32.52
CA THR A 836 5.45 10.29 33.04
C THR A 836 6.32 11.05 32.03
N ALA A 837 6.22 10.71 30.75
CA ALA A 837 6.90 11.43 29.69
C ALA A 837 6.42 12.87 29.58
N LEU A 838 5.10 13.11 29.64
CA LEU A 838 4.52 14.45 29.58
C LEU A 838 5.01 15.33 30.76
N VAL A 839 4.99 14.82 31.98
CA VAL A 839 5.47 15.57 33.16
C VAL A 839 6.95 15.92 33.00
N SER A 840 7.78 14.98 32.55
CA SER A 840 9.21 15.22 32.31
C SER A 840 9.41 16.35 31.29
N LEU A 841 8.65 16.35 30.20
CA LEU A 841 8.70 17.38 29.16
C LEU A 841 8.20 18.75 29.67
N ILE A 842 7.12 18.78 30.44
CA ILE A 842 6.62 20.01 31.05
C ILE A 842 7.69 20.58 31.97
N ARG A 843 8.31 19.77 32.83
CA ARG A 843 9.37 20.19 33.74
C ARG A 843 10.58 20.75 32.99
N LYS A 844 11.00 20.11 31.88
CA LYS A 844 12.09 20.60 31.03
C LYS A 844 11.73 21.96 30.40
N VAL A 845 10.54 22.07 29.80
CA VAL A 845 10.09 23.32 29.15
C VAL A 845 9.89 24.46 30.14
N CYS A 846 9.44 24.16 31.34
CA CYS A 846 9.32 25.15 32.42
C CYS A 846 10.66 25.51 33.09
N GLY A 847 11.79 24.89 32.68
CA GLY A 847 13.10 25.14 33.24
C GLY A 847 13.29 24.63 34.68
N ILE A 848 12.48 23.64 35.10
CA ILE A 848 12.60 22.99 36.42
C ILE A 848 13.75 22.01 36.40
N ASP A 849 13.83 21.21 35.33
CA ASP A 849 14.92 20.27 35.10
C ASP A 849 15.85 20.82 34.01
N GLU A 850 17.17 20.82 34.28
CA GLU A 850 18.16 21.25 33.28
C GLU A 850 18.33 20.25 32.13
N GLU A 851 18.25 18.94 32.44
CA GLU A 851 18.34 17.83 31.48
C GLU A 851 17.00 17.12 31.39
N LEU A 852 16.68 16.62 30.19
CA LEU A 852 15.49 15.80 30.02
C LEU A 852 15.73 14.41 30.62
N LYS A 853 15.02 14.11 31.69
CA LYS A 853 15.07 12.83 32.40
C LYS A 853 13.67 12.28 32.63
N PRO A 854 13.47 10.96 32.66
CA PRO A 854 12.21 10.39 33.10
C PRO A 854 11.86 10.83 34.51
N PHE A 855 10.64 11.24 34.74
CA PHE A 855 10.20 11.76 36.05
C PHE A 855 10.29 10.74 37.16
N ASP A 856 10.11 9.46 36.90
CA ASP A 856 10.33 8.35 37.82
C ASP A 856 11.78 8.30 38.31
N LYS A 857 12.77 8.51 37.43
CA LYS A 857 14.19 8.61 37.83
C LYS A 857 14.46 9.85 38.66
N THR A 858 13.82 10.97 38.33
CA THR A 858 13.93 12.20 39.14
C THR A 858 13.41 11.96 40.56
N ILE A 859 12.26 11.28 40.69
CA ILE A 859 11.70 10.90 42.00
C ILE A 859 12.65 9.97 42.74
N ASP A 860 13.23 8.98 42.09
CA ASP A 860 14.20 8.07 42.70
C ASP A 860 15.45 8.79 43.22
N GLU A 861 15.98 9.75 42.46
CA GLU A 861 17.12 10.58 42.92
C GLU A 861 16.74 11.47 44.09
N ASN A 862 15.57 12.09 44.04
CA ASN A 862 15.06 12.93 45.11
C ASN A 862 14.80 12.12 46.39
N PHE A 863 14.25 10.91 46.26
CA PHE A 863 14.03 10.00 47.36
C PHE A 863 15.34 9.61 48.02
N LYS A 864 16.37 9.27 47.27
CA LYS A 864 17.70 8.96 47.78
C LYS A 864 18.29 10.16 48.53
N ARG A 865 18.15 11.37 47.96
CA ARG A 865 18.60 12.62 48.61
C ARG A 865 17.83 12.87 49.89
N TRP A 866 16.51 12.69 49.90
CA TRP A 866 15.70 12.87 51.11
C TRP A 866 16.07 11.87 52.19
N ILE A 867 16.21 10.58 51.87
CA ILE A 867 16.68 9.55 52.82
C ILE A 867 18.06 9.88 53.36
N PHE A 868 18.98 10.32 52.51
CA PHE A 868 20.31 10.71 52.92
C PHE A 868 20.27 11.91 53.89
N ALA A 869 19.44 12.90 53.62
CA ALA A 869 19.26 14.05 54.50
C ALA A 869 18.61 13.65 55.83
N GLN A 870 17.67 12.73 55.85
CA GLN A 870 17.05 12.21 57.08
C GLN A 870 18.02 11.39 57.94
N ASN A 871 18.98 10.73 57.30
CA ASN A 871 20.03 9.96 57.97
C ASN A 871 21.27 10.81 58.36
N ALA A 872 21.33 12.10 58.03
CA ALA A 872 22.48 12.95 58.30
C ALA A 872 22.76 13.09 59.81
N GLY A 873 23.81 12.41 60.28
CA GLY A 873 24.27 12.43 61.67
C GLY A 873 23.81 11.28 62.58
N GLN A 874 23.00 10.33 62.06
CA GLN A 874 22.59 9.11 62.79
C GLN A 874 22.67 7.89 61.89
N HIS A 875 23.04 6.73 62.41
CA HIS A 875 22.98 5.47 61.70
C HIS A 875 21.51 5.02 61.61
N ASN A 876 20.99 4.99 60.38
CA ASN A 876 19.65 4.47 59.98
C ASN A 876 18.50 4.99 60.85
N ARG A 877 17.97 6.18 60.54
CA ARG A 877 16.77 6.74 61.21
C ARG A 877 15.56 5.81 61.06
N PHE A 878 15.43 5.13 59.95
CA PHE A 878 14.27 4.29 59.60
C PHE A 878 14.63 2.80 59.73
N SER A 879 13.73 2.02 60.33
CA SER A 879 13.79 0.56 60.34
C SER A 879 13.55 -0.01 58.91
N THR A 880 13.89 -1.27 58.73
CA THR A 880 13.68 -1.95 57.43
C THR A 880 12.19 -1.88 57.00
N GLU A 881 11.26 -2.11 57.91
CA GLU A 881 9.82 -2.08 57.64
C GLU A 881 9.34 -0.65 57.34
N GLN A 882 9.86 0.36 58.00
CA GLN A 882 9.61 1.77 57.67
C GLN A 882 10.15 2.13 56.28
N MET A 883 11.35 1.64 55.94
CA MET A 883 11.93 1.85 54.61
C MET A 883 11.09 1.19 53.50
N ASP A 884 10.53 0.03 53.73
CA ASP A 884 9.65 -0.62 52.76
C ASP A 884 8.36 0.19 52.54
N TRP A 885 7.80 0.77 53.59
CA TRP A 885 6.66 1.68 53.49
C TRP A 885 7.00 2.96 52.77
N LEU A 886 8.15 3.57 53.06
CA LEU A 886 8.62 4.77 52.36
C LEU A 886 8.85 4.52 50.85
N ARG A 887 9.33 3.30 50.46
CA ARG A 887 9.45 2.89 49.08
C ARG A 887 8.07 2.72 48.42
N MET A 888 7.11 2.10 49.12
CA MET A 888 5.73 1.98 48.60
C MET A 888 5.09 3.36 48.37
N ILE A 889 5.30 4.31 49.31
CA ILE A 889 4.84 5.69 49.15
C ILE A 889 5.52 6.34 47.96
N LYS A 890 6.84 6.17 47.79
CA LYS A 890 7.58 6.67 46.61
C LYS A 890 7.01 6.09 45.31
N ASP A 891 6.78 4.77 45.28
CA ASP A 891 6.25 4.10 44.11
C ASP A 891 4.80 4.58 43.77
N HIS A 892 4.02 4.87 44.80
CA HIS A 892 2.70 5.49 44.62
C HIS A 892 2.82 6.90 44.05
N ILE A 893 3.74 7.75 44.55
CA ILE A 893 3.96 9.08 44.00
C ILE A 893 4.46 9.04 42.56
N VAL A 894 5.26 8.04 42.17
CA VAL A 894 5.68 7.83 40.77
C VAL A 894 4.48 7.65 39.88
N SER A 895 3.46 6.91 40.30
CA SER A 895 2.27 6.59 39.48
C SER A 895 1.16 7.62 39.58
N SER A 896 0.99 8.28 40.75
CA SER A 896 -0.14 9.16 41.07
C SER A 896 0.26 10.64 41.21
N TYR A 897 1.56 10.95 41.13
CA TYR A 897 2.20 12.28 41.31
C TYR A 897 2.02 12.91 42.67
N HIS A 898 1.17 12.36 43.49
CA HIS A 898 0.81 12.82 44.80
C HIS A 898 0.28 11.65 45.64
N ILE A 899 0.39 11.76 46.98
CA ILE A 899 -0.24 10.84 47.90
C ILE A 899 -1.00 11.61 48.96
N GLU A 900 -2.23 11.20 49.23
CA GLU A 900 -3.08 11.71 50.32
C GLU A 900 -3.21 10.64 51.42
N MET A 901 -3.66 11.09 52.60
CA MET A 901 -3.90 10.16 53.73
C MET A 901 -4.92 9.07 53.36
N ASP A 902 -5.88 9.39 52.53
CA ASP A 902 -6.95 8.47 52.15
C ASP A 902 -6.42 7.38 51.19
N ASP A 903 -5.33 7.61 50.43
CA ASP A 903 -4.69 6.62 49.59
C ASP A 903 -4.17 5.41 50.37
N LEU A 904 -3.80 5.63 51.64
CA LEU A 904 -3.36 4.55 52.52
C LEU A 904 -4.43 3.51 52.82
N ASP A 905 -5.70 3.81 52.56
CA ASP A 905 -6.81 2.90 52.75
C ASP A 905 -7.10 2.03 51.52
N TYR A 906 -6.33 2.22 50.42
CA TYR A 906 -6.45 1.48 49.14
C TYR A 906 -5.17 0.67 48.84
N ASN A 907 -5.26 -0.20 47.82
CA ASN A 907 -4.14 -0.99 47.32
C ASN A 907 -3.03 -0.08 46.76
N PRO A 908 -1.74 -0.30 47.10
CA PRO A 908 -1.19 -1.49 47.75
C PRO A 908 -1.13 -1.42 49.31
N PHE A 909 -1.47 -0.29 49.90
CA PHE A 909 -1.27 -0.02 51.31
C PHE A 909 -2.21 -0.82 52.21
N ASP A 910 -3.49 -0.97 51.85
CA ASP A 910 -4.51 -1.73 52.57
C ASP A 910 -4.09 -3.15 52.83
N SER A 911 -3.48 -3.81 51.83
CA SER A 911 -2.96 -5.19 51.95
C SER A 911 -1.82 -5.36 52.94
N LYS A 912 -1.18 -4.26 53.33
CA LYS A 912 -0.08 -4.19 54.33
C LYS A 912 -0.55 -3.63 55.67
N GLY A 913 -1.83 -3.44 55.88
CA GLY A 913 -2.41 -2.94 57.10
C GLY A 913 -2.82 -1.45 57.08
N GLY A 914 -2.76 -0.82 55.90
CA GLY A 914 -3.28 0.51 55.65
C GLY A 914 -2.79 1.63 56.57
N ARG A 915 -3.64 2.66 56.73
CA ARG A 915 -3.38 3.81 57.62
C ARG A 915 -3.04 3.39 59.04
N GLY A 916 -3.65 2.32 59.56
CA GLY A 916 -3.37 1.83 60.95
C GLY A 916 -1.96 1.31 61.09
N LYS A 917 -1.43 0.61 60.11
CA LYS A 917 -0.04 0.12 60.12
C LYS A 917 0.96 1.26 59.94
N MET A 918 0.65 2.21 59.08
CA MET A 918 1.46 3.42 58.88
C MET A 918 1.59 4.20 60.21
N TYR A 919 0.48 4.37 60.95
CA TYR A 919 0.49 5.02 62.25
C TYR A 919 1.32 4.22 63.29
N GLN A 920 1.25 2.88 63.29
CA GLN A 920 2.10 2.07 64.16
C GLN A 920 3.60 2.25 63.89
N LEU A 921 3.98 2.48 62.62
CA LEU A 921 5.37 2.61 62.21
C LEU A 921 5.92 4.01 62.44
N PHE A 922 5.12 5.05 62.19
CA PHE A 922 5.60 6.45 62.21
C PHE A 922 4.96 7.31 63.29
N GLY A 923 3.94 6.82 63.99
CA GLY A 923 3.25 7.55 65.03
C GLY A 923 2.73 8.93 64.58
N ASN A 924 2.95 9.94 65.40
CA ASN A 924 2.54 11.31 65.09
C ASN A 924 3.32 11.98 63.94
N GLU A 925 4.40 11.37 63.46
CA GLU A 925 5.19 11.87 62.35
C GLU A 925 4.57 11.49 60.99
N MET A 926 3.53 10.64 60.94
CA MET A 926 2.93 10.11 59.74
C MET A 926 2.52 11.21 58.76
N ASP A 927 1.78 12.24 59.22
CA ASP A 927 1.34 13.36 58.40
C ASP A 927 2.50 14.21 57.88
N SER A 928 3.54 14.41 58.72
CA SER A 928 4.73 15.16 58.34
C SER A 928 5.52 14.44 57.27
N ILE A 929 5.67 13.11 57.40
CA ILE A 929 6.42 12.29 56.47
C ILE A 929 5.74 12.28 55.08
N ILE A 930 4.40 12.16 55.02
CA ILE A 930 3.67 12.21 53.77
C ILE A 930 3.83 13.58 53.10
N ASN A 931 3.66 14.66 53.87
CA ASN A 931 3.84 16.01 53.34
C ASN A 931 5.29 16.26 52.87
N GLU A 932 6.29 15.84 53.68
CA GLU A 932 7.70 15.94 53.32
C GLU A 932 8.03 15.16 52.03
N LEU A 933 7.46 13.96 51.86
CA LEU A 933 7.69 13.16 50.66
C LEU A 933 7.03 13.80 49.44
N ASN A 934 5.78 14.28 49.56
CA ASN A 934 5.17 15.02 48.48
C ASN A 934 5.98 16.27 48.08
N GLU A 935 6.53 16.99 49.08
CA GLU A 935 7.38 18.16 48.80
C GLU A 935 8.74 17.76 48.20
N ALA A 936 9.40 16.77 48.78
CA ALA A 936 10.77 16.42 48.41
C ALA A 936 10.83 15.67 47.07
N LEU A 937 9.79 14.88 46.72
CA LEU A 937 9.82 14.02 45.55
C LEU A 937 9.27 14.77 44.32
N ALA A 938 8.26 15.63 44.47
CA ALA A 938 7.71 16.40 43.39
C ALA A 938 8.48 17.70 43.08
N ALA A 939 9.44 18.07 43.89
CA ALA A 939 10.19 19.33 43.77
C ALA A 939 11.01 19.52 42.50
#